data_f88c21e326ba1237d28e0287f7d76950
#
_entry.id   f88c21e326ba1237d28e0287f7d76950
#
_cell.length_a   1.000
_cell.length_b   1.000
_cell.length_c   1.000
_cell.angle_alpha   90.00
_cell.angle_beta   90.00
_cell.angle_gamma   90.00
#
_symmetry.space_group_name_H-M   'P 1'
#
loop_
_entity.id
_entity.type
_entity.pdbx_description
1 polymer ?
#
loop_
_entity_poly.entity_id
_entity_poly.type
_entity_poly.pdbx_seq_one_letter_code
_entity_poly.pdbx_strand_id
1 'polypeptide(L)'
;MNWPVFGTASGLIVAFVLWAWLAPDAADAVINNVKNWISVNLGWFYVLTAGAVVVFVLIIAFRRTGNTKIGPDHSQPKFGLFTWGAMLFAAGIGVDLMFFGISGPATNYLTPPEGAEMSDEAARMAPLWTMFHYGIPGWAMYALMGLAFGLFAYRYHMPLSIRSALAPIFGRRIHGGTGHAVEIAASIGTAFGISVSLGIGVVFINYGLSELFGIPTSTGVQIGLICLSVFITILSTVSGVDKGIRRLSELNVWLAVVLMVWIIVMGRTSELLNALVQNIGDFVARFPSMLMNTFAYTDGSPDYPAQDWMSDWTLFFWAWWIAWAPFVGLFLARISRGRTVRQFVLGVLVIPFAFIAMWISVFGNAALGFFRDGDEEFLHTAVDTPESGFFLLLQQYPGATFSVSLAVITGLLFYVTSADSGSLVMANMTSKASVDDSDGPPWLRIVWAVITGALTLVMLLIGGVYTLQSATVLIGLPFAFIMYLLMISVWRVLAAEGHSLDSREVSRMRALIDRTGGTGPARLAWRRRLRRRMSFPSAAETEKYVETVAAPAIEEVAEELKGMGLDVSCHRGTHPDYPISYVDLVVNFPGQNEFKYEAYPVACQVPNFAVNLNVDHDVYFTLEIFSATGSRGHDILGYTKEQVITDVLDAYDAHLEFMSLSGDRGTPTGETQAPVPEFWADDNYDGSESSPVSTATGTAGETGTTGTTDTAVRTGTTDTEGDKKE
;
A
#
# COMPACT_ATOMS: atom_id res chain seq x y z
N MET A 1 8.27 -21.36 3.33
CA MET A 1 6.87 -21.70 3.15
C MET A 1 6.22 -21.93 4.51
N ASN A 2 5.05 -21.34 4.74
CA ASN A 2 4.24 -21.55 5.94
C ASN A 2 3.26 -22.70 5.71
N TRP A 3 3.71 -23.94 5.97
CA TRP A 3 2.94 -25.15 5.68
C TRP A 3 1.53 -25.18 6.29
N PRO A 4 1.31 -24.80 7.57
CA PRO A 4 -0.02 -24.75 8.15
C PRO A 4 -0.97 -23.83 7.40
N VAL A 5 -0.50 -22.65 6.99
CA VAL A 5 -1.32 -21.66 6.26
C VAL A 5 -1.57 -22.14 4.83
N PHE A 6 -0.51 -22.46 4.10
CA PHE A 6 -0.63 -22.91 2.71
C PHE A 6 -1.49 -24.17 2.59
N GLY A 7 -1.16 -25.23 3.35
CA GLY A 7 -1.86 -26.51 3.26
C GLY A 7 -3.34 -26.41 3.62
N THR A 8 -3.67 -25.62 4.67
CA THR A 8 -5.07 -25.45 5.06
C THR A 8 -5.83 -24.56 4.08
N ALA A 9 -5.29 -23.41 3.68
CA ALA A 9 -5.98 -22.51 2.75
C ALA A 9 -6.18 -23.17 1.37
N SER A 10 -5.12 -23.72 0.78
CA SER A 10 -5.21 -24.41 -0.52
C SER A 10 -6.09 -25.64 -0.44
N GLY A 11 -5.99 -26.44 0.64
CA GLY A 11 -6.83 -27.62 0.85
C GLY A 11 -8.32 -27.29 0.95
N LEU A 12 -8.69 -26.24 1.69
CA LEU A 12 -10.08 -25.80 1.80
C LEU A 12 -10.62 -25.26 0.46
N ILE A 13 -9.83 -24.48 -0.28
CA ILE A 13 -10.24 -23.97 -1.59
C ILE A 13 -10.39 -25.12 -2.59
N VAL A 14 -9.45 -26.06 -2.64
CA VAL A 14 -9.53 -27.21 -3.53
C VAL A 14 -10.72 -28.11 -3.17
N ALA A 15 -10.97 -28.34 -1.88
CA ALA A 15 -12.15 -29.10 -1.44
C ALA A 15 -13.45 -28.39 -1.84
N PHE A 16 -13.50 -27.06 -1.72
CA PHE A 16 -14.63 -26.27 -2.17
C PHE A 16 -14.82 -26.37 -3.70
N VAL A 17 -13.76 -26.23 -4.48
CA VAL A 17 -13.79 -26.36 -5.95
C VAL A 17 -14.27 -27.74 -6.37
N LEU A 18 -13.77 -28.81 -5.74
CA LEU A 18 -14.21 -30.18 -6.03
C LEU A 18 -15.68 -30.41 -5.66
N TRP A 19 -16.11 -29.93 -4.50
CA TRP A 19 -17.52 -30.02 -4.11
C TRP A 19 -18.43 -29.27 -5.07
N ALA A 20 -18.08 -28.05 -5.43
CA ALA A 20 -18.83 -27.19 -6.35
C ALA A 20 -18.88 -27.78 -7.77
N TRP A 21 -17.81 -28.44 -8.21
CA TRP A 21 -17.78 -29.12 -9.51
C TRP A 21 -18.60 -30.41 -9.54
N LEU A 22 -18.57 -31.21 -8.45
CA LEU A 22 -19.27 -32.49 -8.38
C LEU A 22 -20.77 -32.37 -8.09
N ALA A 23 -21.18 -31.27 -7.44
CA ALA A 23 -22.56 -31.03 -7.04
C ALA A 23 -22.95 -29.53 -7.26
N PRO A 24 -22.96 -29.03 -8.50
CA PRO A 24 -23.17 -27.63 -8.82
C PRO A 24 -24.47 -27.06 -8.27
N ASP A 25 -25.60 -27.75 -8.45
CA ASP A 25 -26.91 -27.27 -7.96
C ASP A 25 -26.96 -27.17 -6.43
N ALA A 26 -26.33 -28.11 -5.73
CA ALA A 26 -26.25 -28.08 -4.27
C ALA A 26 -25.32 -26.95 -3.80
N ALA A 27 -24.24 -26.71 -4.51
CA ALA A 27 -23.31 -25.62 -4.20
C ALA A 27 -23.97 -24.25 -4.40
N ASP A 28 -24.65 -24.05 -5.52
CA ASP A 28 -25.39 -22.81 -5.80
C ASP A 28 -26.49 -22.56 -4.74
N ALA A 29 -27.30 -23.57 -4.45
CA ALA A 29 -28.34 -23.48 -3.43
C ALA A 29 -27.77 -23.12 -2.05
N VAL A 30 -26.68 -23.74 -1.61
CA VAL A 30 -26.06 -23.46 -0.33
C VAL A 30 -25.47 -22.06 -0.30
N ILE A 31 -24.73 -21.66 -1.34
CA ILE A 31 -24.12 -20.32 -1.44
C ILE A 31 -25.21 -19.25 -1.35
N ASN A 32 -26.27 -19.35 -2.16
CA ASN A 32 -27.35 -18.36 -2.18
C ASN A 32 -28.16 -18.35 -0.88
N ASN A 33 -28.45 -19.50 -0.27
CA ASN A 33 -29.15 -19.56 1.01
C ASN A 33 -28.32 -18.92 2.14
N VAL A 34 -27.01 -19.18 2.19
CA VAL A 34 -26.13 -18.58 3.20
C VAL A 34 -25.96 -17.09 2.94
N LYS A 35 -25.78 -16.65 1.66
CA LYS A 35 -25.77 -15.23 1.29
C LYS A 35 -27.02 -14.52 1.79
N ASN A 36 -28.21 -15.08 1.48
CA ASN A 36 -29.48 -14.48 1.89
C ASN A 36 -29.58 -14.39 3.42
N TRP A 37 -29.17 -15.45 4.13
CA TRP A 37 -29.17 -15.43 5.59
C TRP A 37 -28.25 -14.32 6.14
N ILE A 38 -27.03 -14.19 5.58
CA ILE A 38 -26.07 -13.11 5.95
C ILE A 38 -26.67 -11.74 5.65
N SER A 39 -27.26 -11.57 4.48
CA SER A 39 -27.83 -10.27 4.05
C SER A 39 -28.92 -9.81 4.99
N VAL A 40 -29.84 -10.70 5.36
CA VAL A 40 -30.96 -10.40 6.26
C VAL A 40 -30.49 -10.17 7.71
N ASN A 41 -29.57 -10.98 8.21
CA ASN A 41 -29.22 -10.97 9.63
C ASN A 41 -27.96 -10.12 9.94
N LEU A 42 -27.03 -10.01 9.02
CA LEU A 42 -25.72 -9.35 9.21
C LEU A 42 -25.42 -8.24 8.18
N GLY A 43 -26.36 -7.89 7.31
CA GLY A 43 -26.19 -6.82 6.33
C GLY A 43 -25.80 -5.49 7.00
N TRP A 44 -26.48 -5.15 8.10
CA TRP A 44 -26.13 -3.99 8.92
C TRP A 44 -24.68 -3.99 9.40
N PHE A 45 -24.11 -5.16 9.66
CA PHE A 45 -22.72 -5.29 10.14
C PHE A 45 -21.71 -4.91 9.05
N TYR A 46 -21.96 -5.26 7.78
CA TYR A 46 -21.14 -4.83 6.66
C TYR A 46 -21.17 -3.31 6.47
N VAL A 47 -22.37 -2.72 6.49
CA VAL A 47 -22.54 -1.27 6.39
C VAL A 47 -21.83 -0.56 7.54
N LEU A 48 -22.04 -1.03 8.78
CA LEU A 48 -21.35 -0.50 9.96
C LEU A 48 -19.81 -0.64 9.83
N THR A 49 -19.32 -1.76 9.31
CA THR A 49 -17.88 -1.98 9.14
C THR A 49 -17.28 -0.98 8.16
N ALA A 50 -17.91 -0.78 7.01
CA ALA A 50 -17.46 0.19 6.02
C ALA A 50 -17.42 1.61 6.60
N GLY A 51 -18.50 2.02 7.25
CA GLY A 51 -18.59 3.32 7.91
C GLY A 51 -17.58 3.51 9.04
N ALA A 52 -17.41 2.49 9.90
CA ALA A 52 -16.44 2.53 10.99
C ALA A 52 -15.00 2.66 10.48
N VAL A 53 -14.64 1.94 9.40
CA VAL A 53 -13.31 2.03 8.81
C VAL A 53 -13.07 3.42 8.21
N VAL A 54 -14.03 3.98 7.46
CA VAL A 54 -13.92 5.34 6.90
C VAL A 54 -13.69 6.37 8.01
N VAL A 55 -14.52 6.35 9.04
CA VAL A 55 -14.40 7.28 10.17
C VAL A 55 -13.07 7.09 10.89
N PHE A 56 -12.67 5.85 11.12
CA PHE A 56 -11.40 5.52 11.79
C PHE A 56 -10.19 6.07 11.05
N VAL A 57 -10.06 5.80 9.74
CA VAL A 57 -8.89 6.25 8.96
C VAL A 57 -8.82 7.77 8.86
N LEU A 58 -9.96 8.46 8.79
CA LEU A 58 -10.02 9.91 8.84
C LEU A 58 -9.58 10.45 10.22
N ILE A 59 -10.07 9.86 11.31
CA ILE A 59 -9.67 10.26 12.67
C ILE A 59 -8.15 10.16 12.82
N ILE A 60 -7.53 9.03 12.48
CA ILE A 60 -6.08 8.87 12.66
C ILE A 60 -5.28 9.81 11.75
N ALA A 61 -5.77 10.13 10.55
CA ALA A 61 -5.11 11.04 9.63
C ALA A 61 -5.08 12.48 10.17
N PHE A 62 -6.17 12.93 10.82
CA PHE A 62 -6.27 14.31 11.31
C PHE A 62 -5.75 14.52 12.73
N ARG A 63 -5.44 13.45 13.47
CA ARG A 63 -4.79 13.56 14.79
C ARG A 63 -3.31 13.98 14.66
N ARG A 64 -2.65 14.34 15.77
CA ARG A 64 -1.21 14.63 15.83
C ARG A 64 -0.36 13.45 15.33
N THR A 65 -0.78 12.24 15.64
CA THR A 65 -0.16 10.97 15.20
C THR A 65 -0.24 10.77 13.68
N GLY A 66 -1.06 11.52 12.96
CA GLY A 66 -1.06 11.55 11.49
C GLY A 66 0.28 11.98 10.88
N ASN A 67 1.17 12.59 11.66
CA ASN A 67 2.53 12.93 11.23
C ASN A 67 3.55 11.80 11.43
N THR A 68 3.17 10.69 12.08
CA THR A 68 4.02 9.49 12.22
C THR A 68 4.34 8.94 10.84
N LYS A 69 5.61 8.62 10.58
CA LYS A 69 6.05 8.06 9.30
C LYS A 69 5.80 6.55 9.24
N ILE A 70 5.47 6.08 8.07
CA ILE A 70 5.45 4.64 7.71
C ILE A 70 6.91 4.24 7.45
N GLY A 71 7.64 3.98 8.53
CA GLY A 71 9.07 3.73 8.56
C GLY A 71 9.75 4.49 9.70
N PRO A 72 11.07 4.39 9.82
CA PRO A 72 11.86 5.14 10.80
C PRO A 72 11.65 6.65 10.67
N ASP A 73 11.94 7.40 11.73
CA ASP A 73 11.72 8.86 11.74
C ASP A 73 12.56 9.62 10.68
N HIS A 74 13.73 9.08 10.29
CA HIS A 74 14.60 9.65 9.26
C HIS A 74 14.20 9.26 7.83
N SER A 75 13.37 8.21 7.65
CA SER A 75 13.03 7.71 6.33
C SER A 75 12.42 8.78 5.41
N GLN A 76 12.79 8.73 4.15
CA GLN A 76 12.25 9.58 3.08
C GLN A 76 11.34 8.76 2.17
N PRO A 77 10.34 9.39 1.53
CA PRO A 77 9.50 8.69 0.57
C PRO A 77 10.32 8.16 -0.61
N LYS A 78 10.25 6.85 -0.87
CA LYS A 78 10.95 6.18 -1.98
C LYS A 78 10.56 6.73 -3.36
N PHE A 79 9.34 7.23 -3.50
CA PHE A 79 8.78 7.75 -4.75
C PHE A 79 8.34 9.20 -4.58
N GLY A 80 8.62 10.05 -5.58
CA GLY A 80 8.08 11.41 -5.65
C GLY A 80 6.54 11.41 -5.60
N LEU A 81 5.94 12.55 -5.28
CA LEU A 81 4.48 12.65 -5.10
C LEU A 81 3.71 12.24 -6.37
N PHE A 82 4.18 12.67 -7.54
CA PHE A 82 3.53 12.35 -8.83
C PHE A 82 3.62 10.85 -9.15
N THR A 83 4.80 10.25 -9.05
CA THR A 83 5.00 8.81 -9.31
C THR A 83 4.17 7.96 -8.35
N TRP A 84 4.18 8.30 -7.05
CA TRP A 84 3.37 7.62 -6.06
C TRP A 84 1.86 7.76 -6.35
N GLY A 85 1.39 8.95 -6.72
CA GLY A 85 0.01 9.17 -7.13
C GLY A 85 -0.38 8.34 -8.35
N ALA A 86 0.50 8.24 -9.35
CA ALA A 86 0.30 7.40 -10.52
C ALA A 86 0.22 5.90 -10.16
N MET A 87 1.03 5.45 -9.20
CA MET A 87 0.97 4.07 -8.71
C MET A 87 -0.32 3.78 -7.92
N LEU A 88 -0.79 4.74 -7.11
CA LEU A 88 -2.10 4.64 -6.44
C LEU A 88 -3.25 4.55 -7.43
N PHE A 89 -3.19 5.39 -8.46
CA PHE A 89 -4.15 5.39 -9.55
C PHE A 89 -4.18 4.03 -10.27
N ALA A 90 -3.00 3.50 -10.65
CA ALA A 90 -2.90 2.22 -11.33
C ALA A 90 -3.41 1.04 -10.50
N ALA A 91 -3.34 1.13 -9.17
CA ALA A 91 -3.84 0.10 -8.27
C ALA A 91 -5.38 0.06 -8.18
N GLY A 92 -6.05 1.15 -8.58
CA GLY A 92 -7.49 1.30 -8.45
C GLY A 92 -8.30 1.10 -9.71
N ILE A 93 -7.64 0.77 -10.82
CA ILE A 93 -8.29 0.59 -12.10
C ILE A 93 -8.19 -0.88 -12.49
N GLY A 94 -9.34 -1.49 -12.74
CA GLY A 94 -9.46 -2.85 -13.20
C GLY A 94 -10.46 -2.95 -14.35
N VAL A 95 -10.55 -4.11 -14.98
CA VAL A 95 -11.58 -4.44 -15.96
C VAL A 95 -12.99 -4.30 -15.35
N ASP A 96 -13.09 -4.48 -14.04
CA ASP A 96 -14.32 -4.35 -13.26
C ASP A 96 -14.93 -2.94 -13.37
N LEU A 97 -14.09 -1.90 -13.42
CA LEU A 97 -14.56 -0.53 -13.60
C LEU A 97 -15.14 -0.28 -15.00
N MET A 98 -14.64 -1.00 -16.02
CA MET A 98 -15.25 -0.97 -17.36
C MET A 98 -16.61 -1.69 -17.36
N PHE A 99 -16.70 -2.82 -16.68
CA PHE A 99 -17.91 -3.61 -16.54
C PHE A 99 -19.01 -2.84 -15.79
N PHE A 100 -18.75 -2.36 -14.59
CA PHE A 100 -19.73 -1.68 -13.75
C PHE A 100 -19.90 -0.19 -14.07
N GLY A 101 -19.01 0.39 -14.87
CA GLY A 101 -19.10 1.81 -15.24
C GLY A 101 -20.34 2.19 -16.04
N ILE A 102 -20.96 1.19 -16.69
CA ILE A 102 -22.23 1.33 -17.43
C ILE A 102 -23.35 0.59 -16.70
N SER A 103 -23.16 -0.70 -16.41
CA SER A 103 -24.21 -1.52 -15.78
C SER A 103 -24.62 -0.99 -14.41
N GLY A 104 -23.70 -0.42 -13.64
CA GLY A 104 -24.03 0.19 -12.35
C GLY A 104 -24.97 1.39 -12.45
N PRO A 105 -24.62 2.46 -13.19
CA PRO A 105 -25.55 3.56 -13.43
C PRO A 105 -26.84 3.14 -14.12
N ALA A 106 -26.80 2.18 -15.05
CA ALA A 106 -27.98 1.66 -15.72
C ALA A 106 -28.96 1.01 -14.72
N THR A 107 -28.47 0.08 -13.91
CA THR A 107 -29.28 -0.59 -12.86
C THR A 107 -29.85 0.43 -11.87
N ASN A 108 -29.00 1.33 -11.35
CA ASN A 108 -29.43 2.32 -10.38
C ASN A 108 -30.41 3.37 -10.93
N TYR A 109 -30.51 3.50 -12.24
CA TYR A 109 -31.50 4.36 -12.88
C TYR A 109 -32.82 3.64 -13.16
N LEU A 110 -32.75 2.40 -13.66
CA LEU A 110 -33.93 1.59 -13.97
C LEU A 110 -34.59 1.06 -12.69
N THR A 111 -33.82 0.65 -11.71
CA THR A 111 -34.27 0.07 -10.45
C THR A 111 -33.52 0.69 -9.25
N PRO A 112 -33.80 1.97 -8.92
CA PRO A 112 -33.13 2.66 -7.83
C PRO A 112 -33.54 2.05 -6.48
N PRO A 113 -32.63 2.04 -5.47
CA PRO A 113 -32.98 1.57 -4.11
C PRO A 113 -33.97 2.51 -3.42
N GLU A 114 -34.06 3.75 -3.85
CA GLU A 114 -34.91 4.79 -3.27
C GLU A 114 -35.49 5.66 -4.38
N GLY A 115 -36.75 6.06 -4.24
CA GLY A 115 -37.42 6.97 -5.13
C GLY A 115 -38.09 6.29 -6.34
N ALA A 116 -38.52 7.09 -7.30
CA ALA A 116 -39.20 6.60 -8.48
C ALA A 116 -38.19 6.20 -9.56
N GLU A 117 -38.43 5.09 -10.21
CA GLU A 117 -37.68 4.58 -11.36
C GLU A 117 -37.67 5.60 -12.51
N MET A 118 -36.60 5.62 -13.30
CA MET A 118 -36.44 6.44 -14.49
C MET A 118 -36.75 7.94 -14.31
N SER A 119 -36.73 8.41 -13.06
CA SER A 119 -36.96 9.83 -12.73
C SER A 119 -35.68 10.66 -12.90
N ASP A 120 -35.83 11.99 -12.92
CA ASP A 120 -34.68 12.91 -12.93
C ASP A 120 -33.81 12.73 -11.66
N GLU A 121 -34.39 12.39 -10.50
CA GLU A 121 -33.67 12.10 -9.27
C GLU A 121 -32.93 10.76 -9.40
N ALA A 122 -33.54 9.73 -9.98
CA ALA A 122 -32.87 8.46 -10.26
C ALA A 122 -31.68 8.66 -11.20
N ALA A 123 -31.83 9.45 -12.26
CA ALA A 123 -30.73 9.78 -13.17
C ALA A 123 -29.59 10.50 -12.47
N ARG A 124 -29.88 11.36 -11.51
CA ARG A 124 -28.91 12.09 -10.70
C ARG A 124 -28.21 11.18 -9.69
N MET A 125 -28.95 10.24 -9.08
CA MET A 125 -28.43 9.33 -8.06
C MET A 125 -27.69 8.12 -8.64
N ALA A 126 -28.00 7.68 -9.83
CA ALA A 126 -27.45 6.47 -10.42
C ALA A 126 -25.90 6.45 -10.51
N PRO A 127 -25.23 7.49 -11.04
CA PRO A 127 -23.77 7.56 -11.00
C PRO A 127 -23.23 7.64 -9.56
N LEU A 128 -23.93 8.31 -8.64
CA LEU A 128 -23.49 8.49 -7.24
C LEU A 128 -23.44 7.16 -6.50
N TRP A 129 -24.44 6.29 -6.64
CA TRP A 129 -24.42 4.96 -6.06
C TRP A 129 -23.24 4.14 -6.56
N THR A 130 -22.96 4.19 -7.85
CA THR A 130 -21.81 3.50 -8.43
C THR A 130 -20.49 4.08 -7.91
N MET A 131 -20.35 5.42 -7.83
CA MET A 131 -19.19 6.07 -7.22
C MET A 131 -19.02 5.72 -5.75
N PHE A 132 -20.13 5.56 -5.03
CA PHE A 132 -20.10 5.20 -3.62
C PHE A 132 -19.54 3.80 -3.42
N HIS A 133 -19.98 2.83 -4.21
CA HIS A 133 -19.53 1.46 -4.13
C HIS A 133 -18.06 1.28 -4.52
N TYR A 134 -17.59 1.99 -5.55
CA TYR A 134 -16.19 1.94 -6.00
C TYR A 134 -15.26 2.89 -5.25
N GLY A 135 -15.80 3.83 -4.51
CA GLY A 135 -15.08 4.98 -3.99
C GLY A 135 -14.53 4.83 -2.58
N ILE A 136 -14.75 5.88 -1.82
CA ILE A 136 -14.12 6.12 -0.50
C ILE A 136 -14.21 4.94 0.47
N PRO A 137 -15.34 4.20 0.62
CA PRO A 137 -15.41 3.11 1.59
C PRO A 137 -14.45 1.96 1.28
N GLY A 138 -14.36 1.51 0.02
CA GLY A 138 -13.41 0.49 -0.40
C GLY A 138 -11.95 0.92 -0.20
N TRP A 139 -11.63 2.15 -0.61
CA TRP A 139 -10.29 2.71 -0.45
C TRP A 139 -9.91 2.95 1.01
N ALA A 140 -10.87 3.20 1.89
CA ALA A 140 -10.64 3.27 3.33
C ALA A 140 -10.25 1.90 3.92
N MET A 141 -10.88 0.81 3.46
CA MET A 141 -10.50 -0.56 3.85
C MET A 141 -9.07 -0.90 3.39
N TYR A 142 -8.72 -0.49 2.18
CA TYR A 142 -7.35 -0.63 1.66
C TYR A 142 -6.35 0.23 2.43
N ALA A 143 -6.71 1.46 2.79
CA ALA A 143 -5.87 2.34 3.60
C ALA A 143 -5.63 1.76 5.00
N LEU A 144 -6.66 1.21 5.66
CA LEU A 144 -6.48 0.56 6.96
C LEU A 144 -5.49 -0.60 6.86
N MET A 145 -5.66 -1.46 5.87
CA MET A 145 -4.79 -2.63 5.68
C MET A 145 -3.36 -2.22 5.31
N GLY A 146 -3.18 -1.30 4.35
CA GLY A 146 -1.87 -0.82 3.95
C GLY A 146 -1.13 -0.09 5.07
N LEU A 147 -1.87 0.68 5.88
CA LEU A 147 -1.32 1.31 7.07
C LEU A 147 -0.89 0.28 8.12
N ALA A 148 -1.71 -0.73 8.36
CA ALA A 148 -1.36 -1.82 9.27
C ALA A 148 -0.08 -2.54 8.80
N PHE A 149 0.00 -2.95 7.54
CA PHE A 149 1.21 -3.54 6.99
C PHE A 149 2.42 -2.60 7.09
N GLY A 150 2.28 -1.36 6.64
CA GLY A 150 3.38 -0.40 6.57
C GLY A 150 3.94 -0.03 7.94
N LEU A 151 3.09 0.23 8.94
CA LEU A 151 3.54 0.54 10.29
C LEU A 151 4.27 -0.64 10.92
N PHE A 152 3.68 -1.84 10.88
CA PHE A 152 4.28 -2.99 11.55
C PHE A 152 5.55 -3.49 10.86
N ALA A 153 5.60 -3.47 9.53
CA ALA A 153 6.79 -3.91 8.82
C ALA A 153 7.90 -2.87 8.81
N TYR A 154 7.62 -1.64 8.42
CA TYR A 154 8.69 -0.67 8.18
C TYR A 154 9.03 0.19 9.39
N ARG A 155 8.10 0.41 10.34
CA ARG A 155 8.40 1.18 11.55
C ARG A 155 8.82 0.29 12.72
N TYR A 156 8.18 -0.89 12.86
CA TYR A 156 8.42 -1.81 13.97
C TYR A 156 9.22 -3.06 13.57
N HIS A 157 9.75 -3.10 12.34
CA HIS A 157 10.62 -4.16 11.81
C HIS A 157 10.07 -5.58 11.98
N MET A 158 8.73 -5.70 11.95
CA MET A 158 8.06 -6.99 11.98
C MET A 158 7.92 -7.55 10.55
N PRO A 159 7.77 -8.87 10.39
CA PRO A 159 7.48 -9.45 9.09
C PRO A 159 6.26 -8.83 8.41
N LEU A 160 6.32 -8.62 7.10
CA LEU A 160 5.24 -8.04 6.30
C LEU A 160 4.08 -9.04 6.17
N SER A 161 3.27 -9.17 7.22
CA SER A 161 2.16 -10.12 7.33
C SER A 161 1.02 -9.58 8.19
N ILE A 162 -0.20 -10.09 7.97
CA ILE A 162 -1.39 -9.65 8.72
C ILE A 162 -1.25 -10.01 10.20
N ARG A 163 -0.64 -11.17 10.51
CA ARG A 163 -0.41 -11.56 11.90
C ARG A 163 0.42 -10.53 12.66
N SER A 164 1.45 -9.97 12.04
CA SER A 164 2.29 -8.93 12.64
C SER A 164 1.47 -7.73 13.06
N ALA A 165 0.51 -7.31 12.25
CA ALA A 165 -0.38 -6.20 12.55
C ALA A 165 -1.31 -6.45 13.76
N LEU A 166 -1.47 -7.69 14.20
CA LEU A 166 -2.28 -8.07 15.36
C LEU A 166 -1.45 -8.34 16.64
N ALA A 167 -0.14 -8.15 16.58
CA ALA A 167 0.75 -8.32 17.73
C ALA A 167 0.34 -7.50 18.98
N PRO A 168 -0.12 -6.23 18.86
CA PRO A 168 -0.56 -5.44 20.03
C PRO A 168 -1.77 -6.01 20.78
N ILE A 169 -2.50 -6.94 20.15
CA ILE A 169 -3.69 -7.57 20.76
C ILE A 169 -3.33 -8.93 21.33
N PHE A 170 -2.66 -9.77 20.55
CA PHE A 170 -2.44 -11.18 20.87
C PHE A 170 -1.03 -11.48 21.43
N GLY A 171 -0.11 -10.51 21.38
CA GLY A 171 1.27 -10.70 21.83
C GLY A 171 1.92 -11.90 21.13
N ARG A 172 2.66 -12.73 21.86
CA ARG A 172 3.35 -13.93 21.34
C ARG A 172 2.43 -14.99 20.74
N ARG A 173 1.12 -14.94 20.99
CA ARG A 173 0.16 -15.92 20.44
C ARG A 173 0.01 -15.80 18.92
N ILE A 174 0.47 -14.71 18.32
CA ILE A 174 0.47 -14.54 16.85
C ILE A 174 1.37 -15.54 16.12
N HIS A 175 2.37 -16.11 16.80
CA HIS A 175 3.26 -17.13 16.22
C HIS A 175 2.66 -18.55 16.22
N GLY A 176 1.50 -18.72 16.87
CA GLY A 176 0.78 -19.99 16.98
C GLY A 176 -0.48 -20.06 16.09
N GLY A 177 -1.44 -20.89 16.55
CA GLY A 177 -2.70 -21.16 15.84
C GLY A 177 -3.53 -19.92 15.51
N THR A 178 -3.55 -18.90 16.38
CA THR A 178 -4.30 -17.65 16.15
C THR A 178 -3.77 -16.91 14.93
N GLY A 179 -2.44 -16.76 14.81
CA GLY A 179 -1.83 -16.12 13.65
C GLY A 179 -2.05 -16.93 12.35
N HIS A 180 -1.99 -18.27 12.44
CA HIS A 180 -2.30 -19.11 11.29
C HIS A 180 -3.76 -18.97 10.85
N ALA A 181 -4.72 -18.93 11.78
CA ALA A 181 -6.15 -18.76 11.45
C ALA A 181 -6.41 -17.44 10.72
N VAL A 182 -5.79 -16.34 11.16
CA VAL A 182 -5.93 -15.03 10.50
C VAL A 182 -5.35 -15.06 9.08
N GLU A 183 -4.16 -15.64 8.89
CA GLU A 183 -3.55 -15.74 7.56
C GLU A 183 -4.31 -16.68 6.63
N ILE A 184 -4.89 -17.77 7.15
CA ILE A 184 -5.76 -18.68 6.37
C ILE A 184 -7.00 -17.93 5.91
N ALA A 185 -7.69 -17.20 6.82
CA ALA A 185 -8.87 -16.42 6.47
C ALA A 185 -8.56 -15.35 5.41
N ALA A 186 -7.45 -14.65 5.57
CA ALA A 186 -6.99 -13.66 4.60
C ALA A 186 -6.65 -14.29 3.24
N SER A 187 -5.97 -15.43 3.23
CA SER A 187 -5.62 -16.13 1.97
C SER A 187 -6.85 -16.62 1.24
N ILE A 188 -7.83 -17.20 1.95
CA ILE A 188 -9.10 -17.62 1.34
C ILE A 188 -9.87 -16.42 0.81
N GLY A 189 -10.03 -15.35 1.62
CA GLY A 189 -10.68 -14.11 1.20
C GLY A 189 -10.06 -13.55 -0.08
N THR A 190 -8.74 -13.40 -0.09
CA THR A 190 -8.00 -12.89 -1.25
C THR A 190 -8.19 -13.76 -2.50
N ALA A 191 -8.18 -15.09 -2.36
CA ALA A 191 -8.40 -16.00 -3.50
C ALA A 191 -9.80 -15.82 -4.12
N PHE A 192 -10.84 -15.71 -3.30
CA PHE A 192 -12.20 -15.44 -3.78
C PHE A 192 -12.32 -14.04 -4.39
N GLY A 193 -11.76 -13.02 -3.74
CA GLY A 193 -11.75 -11.66 -4.28
C GLY A 193 -11.09 -11.58 -5.67
N ILE A 194 -9.91 -12.18 -5.84
CA ILE A 194 -9.22 -12.25 -7.14
C ILE A 194 -10.07 -13.01 -8.16
N SER A 195 -10.71 -14.12 -7.75
CA SER A 195 -11.55 -14.93 -8.65
C SER A 195 -12.76 -14.16 -9.18
N VAL A 196 -13.34 -13.23 -8.41
CA VAL A 196 -14.41 -12.34 -8.90
C VAL A 196 -13.90 -11.46 -10.04
N SER A 197 -12.78 -10.77 -9.84
CA SER A 197 -12.21 -9.91 -10.89
C SER A 197 -11.78 -10.71 -12.13
N LEU A 198 -11.25 -11.92 -11.95
CA LEU A 198 -10.93 -12.80 -13.07
C LEU A 198 -12.19 -13.28 -13.79
N GLY A 199 -13.27 -13.59 -13.06
CA GLY A 199 -14.55 -13.97 -13.63
C GLY A 199 -15.17 -12.85 -14.48
N ILE A 200 -15.26 -11.65 -13.90
CA ILE A 200 -15.75 -10.46 -14.59
C ILE A 200 -14.90 -10.16 -15.85
N GLY A 201 -13.57 -10.22 -15.69
CA GLY A 201 -12.64 -9.98 -16.80
C GLY A 201 -12.80 -10.97 -17.96
N VAL A 202 -13.03 -12.25 -17.66
CA VAL A 202 -13.23 -13.28 -18.67
C VAL A 202 -14.50 -13.05 -19.48
N VAL A 203 -15.63 -12.77 -18.81
CA VAL A 203 -16.91 -12.55 -19.52
C VAL A 203 -16.85 -11.26 -20.34
N PHE A 204 -16.25 -10.18 -19.79
CA PHE A 204 -16.04 -8.93 -20.49
C PHE A 204 -15.18 -9.09 -21.75
N ILE A 205 -14.02 -9.76 -21.63
CA ILE A 205 -13.13 -10.00 -22.78
C ILE A 205 -13.81 -10.89 -23.81
N ASN A 206 -14.51 -11.95 -23.38
CA ASN A 206 -15.23 -12.83 -24.31
C ASN A 206 -16.27 -12.06 -25.13
N TYR A 207 -17.04 -11.17 -24.50
CA TYR A 207 -17.99 -10.33 -25.19
C TYR A 207 -17.30 -9.39 -26.21
N GLY A 208 -16.22 -8.71 -25.78
CA GLY A 208 -15.46 -7.85 -26.67
C GLY A 208 -14.83 -8.58 -27.88
N LEU A 209 -14.38 -9.83 -27.68
CA LEU A 209 -13.91 -10.68 -28.79
C LEU A 209 -15.04 -11.12 -29.70
N SER A 210 -16.25 -11.30 -29.19
CA SER A 210 -17.45 -11.55 -30.00
C SER A 210 -17.72 -10.38 -30.92
N GLU A 211 -17.67 -9.17 -30.41
CA GLU A 211 -17.92 -7.94 -31.19
C GLU A 211 -16.88 -7.68 -32.29
N LEU A 212 -15.60 -7.97 -32.02
CA LEU A 212 -14.51 -7.71 -32.97
C LEU A 212 -14.32 -8.81 -34.01
N PHE A 213 -14.45 -10.06 -33.60
CA PHE A 213 -14.03 -11.21 -34.38
C PHE A 213 -15.16 -12.23 -34.62
N GLY A 214 -16.37 -12.00 -34.09
CA GLY A 214 -17.46 -12.96 -34.13
C GLY A 214 -17.21 -14.26 -33.34
N ILE A 215 -16.31 -14.23 -32.37
CA ILE A 215 -16.05 -15.38 -31.50
C ILE A 215 -17.26 -15.55 -30.56
N PRO A 216 -17.88 -16.73 -30.47
CA PRO A 216 -19.12 -16.89 -29.71
C PRO A 216 -18.90 -16.60 -28.22
N THR A 217 -19.87 -15.97 -27.59
CA THR A 217 -19.94 -15.85 -26.13
C THR A 217 -20.34 -17.21 -25.55
N SER A 218 -19.36 -18.00 -25.18
CA SER A 218 -19.60 -19.38 -24.72
C SER A 218 -18.64 -19.78 -23.59
N THR A 219 -19.09 -20.72 -22.77
CA THR A 219 -18.29 -21.31 -21.69
C THR A 219 -16.96 -21.89 -22.22
N GLY A 220 -16.95 -22.48 -23.42
CA GLY A 220 -15.72 -23.01 -24.02
C GLY A 220 -14.66 -21.94 -24.27
N VAL A 221 -15.06 -20.76 -24.74
CA VAL A 221 -14.15 -19.60 -24.94
C VAL A 221 -13.69 -19.05 -23.58
N GLN A 222 -14.58 -18.96 -22.61
CA GLN A 222 -14.24 -18.53 -21.25
C GLN A 222 -13.18 -19.45 -20.60
N ILE A 223 -13.34 -20.77 -20.72
CA ILE A 223 -12.34 -21.75 -20.30
C ILE A 223 -11.00 -21.48 -21.00
N GLY A 224 -11.01 -21.28 -22.31
CA GLY A 224 -9.80 -20.95 -23.08
C GLY A 224 -9.12 -19.68 -22.59
N LEU A 225 -9.87 -18.64 -22.28
CA LEU A 225 -9.33 -17.36 -21.73
C LEU A 225 -8.74 -17.52 -20.34
N ILE A 226 -9.38 -18.30 -19.46
CA ILE A 226 -8.82 -18.61 -18.13
C ILE A 226 -7.52 -19.41 -18.26
N CYS A 227 -7.49 -20.45 -19.09
CA CYS A 227 -6.30 -21.24 -19.34
C CYS A 227 -5.16 -20.37 -19.93
N LEU A 228 -5.47 -19.46 -20.85
CA LEU A 228 -4.51 -18.52 -21.42
C LEU A 228 -3.95 -17.57 -20.34
N SER A 229 -4.79 -17.06 -19.48
CA SER A 229 -4.39 -16.19 -18.36
C SER A 229 -3.43 -16.91 -17.41
N VAL A 230 -3.78 -18.10 -16.96
CA VAL A 230 -2.92 -18.93 -16.10
C VAL A 230 -1.59 -19.21 -16.80
N PHE A 231 -1.61 -19.53 -18.09
CA PHE A 231 -0.40 -19.77 -18.88
C PHE A 231 0.50 -18.53 -18.95
N ILE A 232 -0.06 -17.35 -19.22
CA ILE A 232 0.68 -16.08 -19.24
C ILE A 232 1.29 -15.78 -17.86
N THR A 233 0.55 -16.00 -16.78
CA THR A 233 1.04 -15.85 -15.40
C THR A 233 2.20 -16.80 -15.11
N ILE A 234 2.14 -18.04 -15.58
CA ILE A 234 3.24 -19.00 -15.46
C ILE A 234 4.48 -18.50 -16.22
N LEU A 235 4.31 -18.07 -17.47
CA LEU A 235 5.40 -17.52 -18.27
C LEU A 235 6.04 -16.29 -17.62
N SER A 236 5.22 -15.37 -17.10
CA SER A 236 5.68 -14.19 -16.37
C SER A 236 6.51 -14.58 -15.15
N THR A 237 6.02 -15.54 -14.37
CA THR A 237 6.71 -16.05 -13.16
C THR A 237 8.06 -16.70 -13.49
N VAL A 238 8.13 -17.50 -14.55
CA VAL A 238 9.35 -18.23 -14.94
C VAL A 238 10.38 -17.30 -15.57
N SER A 239 9.94 -16.29 -16.31
CA SER A 239 10.84 -15.34 -17.01
C SER A 239 11.45 -14.28 -16.11
N GLY A 240 10.90 -14.05 -14.89
CA GLY A 240 11.39 -13.04 -13.94
C GLY A 240 11.28 -11.59 -14.46
N VAL A 241 10.32 -11.31 -15.37
CA VAL A 241 10.18 -10.02 -16.06
C VAL A 241 9.39 -9.00 -15.23
N ASP A 242 9.82 -8.70 -14.01
CA ASP A 242 9.15 -7.69 -13.15
C ASP A 242 9.09 -6.30 -13.81
N LYS A 243 10.12 -5.94 -14.60
CA LYS A 243 10.15 -4.68 -15.36
C LYS A 243 9.11 -4.62 -16.49
N GLY A 244 8.71 -5.76 -17.04
CA GLY A 244 7.71 -5.84 -18.11
C GLY A 244 6.30 -5.54 -17.61
N ILE A 245 5.92 -6.12 -16.48
CA ILE A 245 4.60 -5.95 -15.86
C ILE A 245 4.36 -4.48 -15.49
N ARG A 246 5.36 -3.82 -14.92
CA ARG A 246 5.27 -2.39 -14.59
C ARG A 246 4.97 -1.53 -15.84
N ARG A 247 5.66 -1.77 -16.95
CA ARG A 247 5.41 -1.04 -18.21
C ARG A 247 4.02 -1.33 -18.78
N LEU A 248 3.54 -2.57 -18.67
CA LEU A 248 2.19 -2.94 -19.08
C LEU A 248 1.14 -2.24 -18.24
N SER A 249 1.33 -2.13 -16.94
CA SER A 249 0.42 -1.39 -16.05
C SER A 249 0.41 0.11 -16.36
N GLU A 250 1.57 0.72 -16.63
CA GLU A 250 1.66 2.12 -17.05
C GLU A 250 0.93 2.36 -18.39
N LEU A 251 1.14 1.46 -19.37
CA LEU A 251 0.43 1.50 -20.65
C LEU A 251 -1.08 1.42 -20.46
N ASN A 252 -1.52 0.53 -19.60
CA ASN A 252 -2.95 0.29 -19.35
C ASN A 252 -3.67 1.53 -18.83
N VAL A 253 -3.02 2.26 -17.91
CA VAL A 253 -3.52 3.55 -17.40
C VAL A 253 -3.69 4.55 -18.54
N TRP A 254 -2.71 4.65 -19.44
CA TRP A 254 -2.78 5.55 -20.58
C TRP A 254 -3.90 5.17 -21.56
N LEU A 255 -4.10 3.88 -21.82
CA LEU A 255 -5.17 3.41 -22.69
C LEU A 255 -6.57 3.74 -22.09
N ALA A 256 -6.74 3.56 -20.78
CA ALA A 256 -7.97 3.94 -20.09
C ALA A 256 -8.23 5.46 -20.17
N VAL A 257 -7.20 6.29 -19.99
CA VAL A 257 -7.32 7.75 -20.15
C VAL A 257 -7.67 8.11 -21.58
N VAL A 258 -7.07 7.46 -22.57
CA VAL A 258 -7.39 7.69 -23.99
C VAL A 258 -8.83 7.35 -24.28
N LEU A 259 -9.37 6.23 -23.78
CA LEU A 259 -10.78 5.88 -23.93
C LEU A 259 -11.71 6.94 -23.31
N MET A 260 -11.40 7.39 -22.09
CA MET A 260 -12.20 8.43 -21.42
C MET A 260 -12.18 9.75 -22.20
N VAL A 261 -11.01 10.20 -22.64
CA VAL A 261 -10.89 11.42 -23.48
C VAL A 261 -11.62 11.26 -24.81
N TRP A 262 -11.56 10.07 -25.42
CA TRP A 262 -12.29 9.78 -26.64
C TRP A 262 -13.81 10.01 -26.49
N ILE A 263 -14.40 9.46 -25.42
CA ILE A 263 -15.84 9.65 -25.13
C ILE A 263 -16.18 11.12 -24.85
N ILE A 264 -15.34 11.85 -24.11
CA ILE A 264 -15.55 13.28 -23.86
C ILE A 264 -15.53 14.07 -25.17
N VAL A 265 -14.56 13.81 -26.05
CA VAL A 265 -14.36 14.60 -27.28
C VAL A 265 -15.39 14.24 -28.37
N MET A 266 -15.71 12.94 -28.52
CA MET A 266 -16.64 12.46 -29.56
C MET A 266 -18.11 12.55 -29.13
N GLY A 267 -18.35 12.64 -27.82
CA GLY A 267 -19.68 12.73 -27.24
C GLY A 267 -20.16 14.17 -27.03
N ARG A 268 -21.11 14.32 -26.13
CA ARG A 268 -21.67 15.62 -25.72
C ARG A 268 -20.80 16.27 -24.65
N THR A 269 -19.64 16.76 -25.04
CA THR A 269 -18.59 17.29 -24.15
C THR A 269 -19.14 18.20 -23.04
N SER A 270 -19.98 19.18 -23.40
CA SER A 270 -20.55 20.14 -22.46
C SER A 270 -21.46 19.48 -21.43
N GLU A 271 -22.30 18.54 -21.85
CA GLU A 271 -23.22 17.81 -20.97
C GLU A 271 -22.45 16.91 -20.01
N LEU A 272 -21.46 16.15 -20.51
CA LEU A 272 -20.63 15.27 -19.71
C LEU A 272 -19.80 16.03 -18.65
N LEU A 273 -19.26 17.20 -19.01
CA LEU A 273 -18.51 18.03 -18.07
C LEU A 273 -19.43 18.70 -17.04
N ASN A 274 -20.62 19.14 -17.43
CA ASN A 274 -21.62 19.65 -16.49
C ASN A 274 -22.07 18.55 -15.51
N ALA A 275 -22.33 17.33 -16.03
CA ALA A 275 -22.68 16.18 -15.20
C ALA A 275 -21.54 15.81 -14.22
N LEU A 276 -20.29 15.85 -14.67
CA LEU A 276 -19.13 15.60 -13.81
C LEU A 276 -19.08 16.57 -12.62
N VAL A 277 -19.24 17.87 -12.88
CA VAL A 277 -19.23 18.88 -11.81
C VAL A 277 -20.40 18.67 -10.86
N GLN A 278 -21.60 18.40 -11.40
CA GLN A 278 -22.79 18.13 -10.61
C GLN A 278 -22.60 16.87 -9.73
N ASN A 279 -22.15 15.79 -10.32
CA ASN A 279 -21.95 14.51 -9.63
C ASN A 279 -20.93 14.63 -8.47
N ILE A 280 -19.85 15.40 -8.65
CA ILE A 280 -18.87 15.66 -7.56
C ILE A 280 -19.54 16.43 -6.42
N GLY A 281 -20.31 17.48 -6.75
CA GLY A 281 -21.02 18.27 -5.74
C GLY A 281 -22.03 17.45 -4.97
N ASP A 282 -22.84 16.69 -5.69
CA ASP A 282 -23.88 15.82 -5.12
C ASP A 282 -23.27 14.70 -4.29
N PHE A 283 -22.16 14.08 -4.75
CA PHE A 283 -21.47 13.07 -3.98
C PHE A 283 -20.98 13.59 -2.64
N VAL A 284 -20.30 14.75 -2.63
CA VAL A 284 -19.81 15.36 -1.39
C VAL A 284 -20.95 15.67 -0.43
N ALA A 285 -22.07 16.18 -0.94
CA ALA A 285 -23.23 16.54 -0.12
C ALA A 285 -23.94 15.30 0.47
N ARG A 286 -24.05 14.22 -0.31
CA ARG A 286 -24.86 13.03 0.06
C ARG A 286 -24.05 11.88 0.66
N PHE A 287 -22.72 11.87 0.49
CA PHE A 287 -21.84 10.79 0.97
C PHE A 287 -22.05 10.42 2.46
N PRO A 288 -22.18 11.38 3.41
CA PRO A 288 -22.41 11.03 4.81
C PRO A 288 -23.70 10.25 5.06
N SER A 289 -24.79 10.57 4.33
CA SER A 289 -26.06 9.86 4.45
C SER A 289 -26.01 8.48 3.80
N MET A 290 -25.33 8.34 2.68
CA MET A 290 -25.15 7.06 1.98
C MET A 290 -24.32 6.08 2.81
N LEU A 291 -23.31 6.57 3.55
CA LEU A 291 -22.34 5.74 4.26
C LEU A 291 -22.94 4.79 5.29
N MET A 292 -24.02 5.20 5.95
CA MET A 292 -24.71 4.41 7.00
C MET A 292 -26.13 4.02 6.60
N ASN A 293 -26.47 4.10 5.30
CA ASN A 293 -27.80 3.75 4.84
C ASN A 293 -27.95 2.21 4.78
N THR A 294 -28.89 1.68 5.55
CA THR A 294 -29.27 0.27 5.56
C THR A 294 -30.64 0.03 4.93
N PHE A 295 -31.25 1.07 4.37
CA PHE A 295 -32.58 1.03 3.76
C PHE A 295 -33.68 0.50 4.72
N ALA A 296 -33.51 0.71 6.03
CA ALA A 296 -34.40 0.18 7.07
C ALA A 296 -35.84 0.73 7.00
N TYR A 297 -36.03 1.83 6.30
CA TYR A 297 -37.33 2.53 6.19
C TYR A 297 -37.78 2.71 4.73
N THR A 298 -37.17 1.94 3.81
CA THR A 298 -37.37 2.08 2.36
C THR A 298 -37.74 0.71 1.79
N ASP A 299 -38.86 0.65 1.05
CA ASP A 299 -39.32 -0.59 0.44
C ASP A 299 -38.60 -0.85 -0.92
N GLY A 300 -38.10 0.19 -1.57
CA GLY A 300 -37.47 0.11 -2.89
C GLY A 300 -38.50 0.10 -4.03
N SER A 301 -38.06 -0.40 -5.20
CA SER A 301 -38.94 -0.66 -6.34
C SER A 301 -39.79 -1.91 -6.10
N PRO A 302 -41.02 -2.00 -6.61
CA PRO A 302 -41.84 -3.21 -6.51
C PRO A 302 -41.16 -4.46 -7.12
N ASP A 303 -40.39 -4.26 -8.18
CA ASP A 303 -39.69 -5.35 -8.88
C ASP A 303 -38.30 -5.64 -8.29
N TYR A 304 -37.74 -4.73 -7.49
CA TYR A 304 -36.44 -4.87 -6.87
C TYR A 304 -36.42 -4.23 -5.47
N PRO A 305 -36.79 -4.96 -4.41
CA PRO A 305 -36.81 -4.45 -3.05
C PRO A 305 -35.49 -3.86 -2.62
N ALA A 306 -35.48 -2.78 -1.84
CA ALA A 306 -34.26 -2.09 -1.39
C ALA A 306 -33.31 -3.00 -0.62
N GLN A 307 -33.81 -4.00 0.09
CA GLN A 307 -33.00 -4.99 0.82
C GLN A 307 -32.27 -5.95 -0.15
N ASP A 308 -32.92 -6.36 -1.24
CA ASP A 308 -32.31 -7.20 -2.28
C ASP A 308 -31.25 -6.39 -3.03
N TRP A 309 -31.58 -5.13 -3.39
CA TRP A 309 -30.60 -4.22 -3.97
C TRP A 309 -29.39 -4.01 -3.04
N MET A 310 -29.60 -3.79 -1.74
CA MET A 310 -28.53 -3.67 -0.77
C MET A 310 -27.65 -4.95 -0.73
N SER A 311 -28.28 -6.13 -0.78
CA SER A 311 -27.59 -7.43 -0.79
C SER A 311 -26.70 -7.58 -2.01
N ASP A 312 -27.23 -7.25 -3.21
CA ASP A 312 -26.55 -7.50 -4.47
C ASP A 312 -25.50 -6.43 -4.81
N TRP A 313 -25.68 -5.21 -4.29
CA TRP A 313 -24.77 -4.10 -4.52
C TRP A 313 -23.93 -3.78 -3.28
N THR A 314 -24.50 -3.21 -2.26
CA THR A 314 -23.74 -2.68 -1.12
C THR A 314 -22.96 -3.78 -0.39
N LEU A 315 -23.62 -4.90 -0.06
CA LEU A 315 -22.96 -5.98 0.71
C LEU A 315 -21.93 -6.71 -0.14
N PHE A 316 -22.23 -6.92 -1.42
CA PHE A 316 -21.27 -7.51 -2.35
C PHE A 316 -20.00 -6.65 -2.45
N PHE A 317 -20.13 -5.35 -2.71
CA PHE A 317 -18.98 -4.46 -2.82
C PHE A 317 -18.18 -4.38 -1.52
N TRP A 318 -18.84 -4.28 -0.36
CA TRP A 318 -18.12 -4.27 0.91
C TRP A 318 -17.38 -5.57 1.18
N ALA A 319 -18.01 -6.70 0.93
CA ALA A 319 -17.37 -8.01 1.07
C ALA A 319 -16.20 -8.17 0.10
N TRP A 320 -16.34 -7.71 -1.13
CA TRP A 320 -15.30 -7.77 -2.15
C TRP A 320 -14.09 -6.91 -1.77
N TRP A 321 -14.32 -5.66 -1.33
CA TRP A 321 -13.23 -4.79 -0.87
C TRP A 321 -12.54 -5.33 0.38
N ILE A 322 -13.28 -5.90 1.32
CA ILE A 322 -12.74 -6.58 2.50
C ILE A 322 -11.86 -7.76 2.07
N ALA A 323 -12.31 -8.58 1.13
CA ALA A 323 -11.56 -9.72 0.61
C ALA A 323 -10.29 -9.30 -0.17
N TRP A 324 -10.35 -8.16 -0.88
CA TRP A 324 -9.24 -7.59 -1.62
C TRP A 324 -8.25 -6.79 -0.76
N ALA A 325 -8.66 -6.35 0.44
CA ALA A 325 -7.85 -5.48 1.26
C ALA A 325 -6.45 -6.02 1.59
N PRO A 326 -6.23 -7.32 1.87
CA PRO A 326 -4.88 -7.84 2.08
C PRO A 326 -3.98 -7.71 0.86
N PHE A 327 -4.52 -7.94 -0.34
CA PHE A 327 -3.81 -7.82 -1.60
C PHE A 327 -3.40 -6.37 -1.89
N VAL A 328 -4.36 -5.48 -1.94
CA VAL A 328 -4.12 -4.06 -2.25
C VAL A 328 -3.32 -3.40 -1.14
N GLY A 329 -3.63 -3.71 0.13
CA GLY A 329 -2.93 -3.15 1.28
C GLY A 329 -1.43 -3.47 1.30
N LEU A 330 -1.04 -4.69 0.90
CA LEU A 330 0.36 -5.07 0.78
C LEU A 330 1.09 -4.19 -0.25
N PHE A 331 0.47 -3.99 -1.41
CA PHE A 331 1.01 -3.13 -2.45
C PHE A 331 1.13 -1.68 -1.98
N LEU A 332 0.07 -1.14 -1.37
CA LEU A 332 0.04 0.24 -0.86
C LEU A 332 1.12 0.48 0.20
N ALA A 333 1.36 -0.49 1.09
CA ALA A 333 2.42 -0.41 2.09
C ALA A 333 3.80 -0.28 1.43
N ARG A 334 4.10 -1.14 0.45
CA ARG A 334 5.39 -1.17 -0.25
C ARG A 334 5.73 0.13 -0.98
N ILE A 335 4.74 0.76 -1.61
CA ILE A 335 4.96 2.01 -2.35
C ILE A 335 4.94 3.26 -1.47
N SER A 336 4.56 3.13 -0.19
CA SER A 336 4.31 4.30 0.68
C SER A 336 5.31 4.42 1.83
N ARG A 337 6.37 3.61 1.85
CA ARG A 337 7.46 3.71 2.85
C ARG A 337 8.00 5.14 2.91
N GLY A 338 8.20 5.66 4.11
CA GLY A 338 8.69 7.02 4.36
C GLY A 338 7.64 8.13 4.33
N ARG A 339 6.40 7.84 3.89
CA ARG A 339 5.30 8.81 3.96
C ARG A 339 4.70 8.87 5.35
N THR A 340 4.07 10.02 5.69
CA THR A 340 3.31 10.12 6.95
C THR A 340 1.96 9.41 6.83
N VAL A 341 1.40 8.97 7.96
CA VAL A 341 0.03 8.39 8.04
C VAL A 341 -0.99 9.30 7.35
N ARG A 342 -0.90 10.62 7.59
CA ARG A 342 -1.80 11.61 6.96
C ARG A 342 -1.67 11.62 5.43
N GLN A 343 -0.44 11.71 4.93
CA GLN A 343 -0.19 11.71 3.49
C GLN A 343 -0.70 10.42 2.85
N PHE A 344 -0.44 9.28 3.51
CA PHE A 344 -0.87 7.98 3.04
C PHE A 344 -2.39 7.87 2.97
N VAL A 345 -3.09 8.12 4.07
CA VAL A 345 -4.56 8.00 4.12
C VAL A 345 -5.22 8.94 3.12
N LEU A 346 -4.85 10.22 3.13
CA LEU A 346 -5.46 11.19 2.21
C LEU A 346 -5.15 10.88 0.74
N GLY A 347 -3.92 10.46 0.42
CA GLY A 347 -3.56 10.09 -0.94
C GLY A 347 -4.33 8.86 -1.43
N VAL A 348 -4.45 7.83 -0.60
CA VAL A 348 -5.17 6.59 -0.92
C VAL A 348 -6.68 6.84 -1.09
N LEU A 349 -7.27 7.75 -0.30
CA LEU A 349 -8.70 8.05 -0.43
C LEU A 349 -9.00 8.96 -1.63
N VAL A 350 -8.15 9.96 -1.89
CA VAL A 350 -8.49 11.04 -2.83
C VAL A 350 -8.06 10.72 -4.27
N ILE A 351 -6.82 10.20 -4.46
CA ILE A 351 -6.25 10.07 -5.81
C ILE A 351 -6.99 9.03 -6.65
N PRO A 352 -7.23 7.79 -6.18
CA PRO A 352 -8.00 6.83 -6.96
C PRO A 352 -9.47 7.23 -7.11
N PHE A 353 -10.07 7.78 -6.06
CA PHE A 353 -11.46 8.23 -6.11
C PHE A 353 -11.68 9.32 -7.15
N ALA A 354 -10.77 10.27 -7.29
CA ALA A 354 -10.87 11.31 -8.30
C ALA A 354 -10.98 10.74 -9.73
N PHE A 355 -10.22 9.69 -10.03
CA PHE A 355 -10.32 9.02 -11.31
C PHE A 355 -11.62 8.23 -11.46
N ILE A 356 -12.00 7.44 -10.44
CA ILE A 356 -13.25 6.68 -10.44
C ILE A 356 -14.46 7.61 -10.65
N ALA A 357 -14.47 8.75 -9.97
CA ALA A 357 -15.51 9.75 -10.13
C ALA A 357 -15.58 10.31 -11.57
N MET A 358 -14.42 10.62 -12.19
CA MET A 358 -14.38 11.02 -13.59
C MET A 358 -14.86 9.90 -14.51
N TRP A 359 -14.39 8.67 -14.31
CA TRP A 359 -14.75 7.52 -15.13
C TRP A 359 -16.27 7.27 -15.11
N ILE A 360 -16.84 7.11 -13.92
CA ILE A 360 -18.26 6.83 -13.75
C ILE A 360 -19.11 8.00 -14.21
N SER A 361 -18.69 9.26 -13.96
CA SER A 361 -19.42 10.42 -14.47
C SER A 361 -19.43 10.45 -15.99
N VAL A 362 -18.31 10.19 -16.65
CA VAL A 362 -18.23 10.28 -18.11
C VAL A 362 -19.00 9.13 -18.75
N PHE A 363 -18.66 7.90 -18.42
CA PHE A 363 -19.26 6.73 -19.08
C PHE A 363 -20.71 6.49 -18.65
N GLY A 364 -21.02 6.63 -17.35
CA GLY A 364 -22.38 6.46 -16.85
C GLY A 364 -23.34 7.50 -17.39
N ASN A 365 -22.98 8.80 -17.40
CA ASN A 365 -23.86 9.82 -17.97
C ASN A 365 -23.94 9.76 -19.49
N ALA A 366 -22.88 9.28 -20.17
CA ALA A 366 -22.95 9.02 -21.61
C ALA A 366 -24.02 7.95 -21.91
N ALA A 367 -24.04 6.86 -21.14
CA ALA A 367 -25.03 5.80 -21.28
C ALA A 367 -26.46 6.27 -20.96
N LEU A 368 -26.63 6.97 -19.83
CA LEU A 368 -27.95 7.55 -19.46
C LEU A 368 -28.45 8.54 -20.49
N GLY A 369 -27.56 9.27 -21.16
CA GLY A 369 -27.91 10.22 -22.23
C GLY A 369 -28.58 9.53 -23.41
N PHE A 370 -28.06 8.40 -23.89
CA PHE A 370 -28.65 7.64 -24.98
C PHE A 370 -30.06 7.11 -24.67
N PHE A 371 -30.24 6.58 -23.45
CA PHE A 371 -31.55 6.14 -22.98
C PHE A 371 -32.56 7.29 -22.97
N ARG A 372 -32.19 8.45 -22.43
CA ARG A 372 -33.09 9.63 -22.37
C ARG A 372 -33.39 10.23 -23.73
N ASP A 373 -32.60 9.93 -24.74
CA ASP A 373 -32.87 10.28 -26.15
C ASP A 373 -33.78 9.27 -26.85
N GLY A 374 -34.20 8.19 -26.19
CA GLY A 374 -35.17 7.21 -26.65
C GLY A 374 -34.59 5.82 -27.02
N ASP A 375 -33.32 5.54 -26.74
CA ASP A 375 -32.75 4.20 -26.90
C ASP A 375 -32.94 3.38 -25.60
N GLU A 376 -34.19 2.95 -25.37
CA GLU A 376 -34.58 2.21 -24.18
C GLU A 376 -33.95 0.81 -24.16
N GLU A 377 -33.77 0.17 -25.33
CA GLU A 377 -33.22 -1.17 -25.43
C GLU A 377 -31.76 -1.25 -24.95
N PHE A 378 -30.98 -0.19 -25.20
CA PHE A 378 -29.59 -0.11 -24.81
C PHE A 378 -29.35 -0.33 -23.27
N LEU A 379 -30.09 0.41 -22.43
CA LEU A 379 -29.89 0.31 -20.99
C LEU A 379 -30.41 -1.03 -20.42
N HIS A 380 -31.55 -1.52 -20.90
CA HIS A 380 -32.08 -2.81 -20.51
C HIS A 380 -31.09 -3.92 -20.86
N THR A 381 -30.50 -3.91 -22.05
CA THR A 381 -29.47 -4.86 -22.45
C THR A 381 -28.21 -4.74 -21.53
N ALA A 382 -27.82 -3.53 -21.18
CA ALA A 382 -26.67 -3.29 -20.30
C ALA A 382 -26.91 -3.76 -18.84
N VAL A 383 -28.16 -3.92 -18.42
CA VAL A 383 -28.53 -4.51 -17.12
C VAL A 383 -28.61 -6.04 -17.21
N ASP A 384 -29.29 -6.55 -18.23
CA ASP A 384 -29.50 -8.00 -18.43
C ASP A 384 -28.21 -8.73 -18.80
N THR A 385 -27.30 -8.05 -19.53
CA THR A 385 -26.01 -8.56 -19.97
C THR A 385 -24.91 -7.53 -19.65
N PRO A 386 -24.49 -7.41 -18.38
CA PRO A 386 -23.64 -6.31 -17.92
C PRO A 386 -22.30 -6.21 -18.66
N GLU A 387 -21.74 -7.32 -19.15
CA GLU A 387 -20.50 -7.34 -19.94
C GLU A 387 -20.65 -6.67 -21.31
N SER A 388 -21.88 -6.53 -21.83
CA SER A 388 -22.16 -5.89 -23.12
C SER A 388 -22.15 -4.37 -23.06
N GLY A 389 -22.59 -3.80 -21.93
CA GLY A 389 -22.94 -2.39 -21.81
C GLY A 389 -21.83 -1.44 -22.26
N PHE A 390 -20.56 -1.75 -21.88
CA PHE A 390 -19.43 -0.92 -22.27
C PHE A 390 -19.18 -0.91 -23.77
N PHE A 391 -19.29 -2.06 -24.42
CA PHE A 391 -19.09 -2.18 -25.86
C PHE A 391 -20.25 -1.57 -26.65
N LEU A 392 -21.47 -1.78 -26.20
CA LEU A 392 -22.66 -1.16 -26.80
C LEU A 392 -22.59 0.37 -26.76
N LEU A 393 -22.12 0.95 -25.64
CA LEU A 393 -21.88 2.38 -25.55
C LEU A 393 -20.83 2.85 -26.57
N LEU A 394 -19.72 2.14 -26.71
CA LEU A 394 -18.64 2.51 -27.64
C LEU A 394 -19.12 2.45 -29.10
N GLN A 395 -20.06 1.58 -29.42
CA GLN A 395 -20.67 1.46 -30.76
C GLN A 395 -21.55 2.67 -31.15
N GLN A 396 -22.06 3.38 -30.17
CA GLN A 396 -22.84 4.60 -30.40
C GLN A 396 -21.99 5.78 -30.91
N TYR A 397 -20.65 5.67 -30.83
CA TYR A 397 -19.74 6.76 -31.20
C TYR A 397 -19.00 6.49 -32.52
N PRO A 398 -18.60 7.55 -33.26
CA PRO A 398 -17.77 7.40 -34.44
C PRO A 398 -16.49 6.64 -34.16
N GLY A 399 -16.07 5.75 -35.06
CA GLY A 399 -14.87 4.96 -34.89
C GLY A 399 -15.01 3.80 -33.90
N ALA A 400 -16.21 3.20 -33.84
CA ALA A 400 -16.54 2.10 -32.93
C ALA A 400 -15.49 0.95 -32.92
N THR A 401 -15.04 0.52 -34.13
CA THR A 401 -14.01 -0.53 -34.23
C THR A 401 -12.73 -0.15 -33.52
N PHE A 402 -12.30 1.10 -33.58
CA PHE A 402 -11.13 1.58 -32.88
C PHE A 402 -11.33 1.57 -31.36
N SER A 403 -12.42 2.18 -30.87
CA SER A 403 -12.70 2.28 -29.44
C SER A 403 -12.98 0.92 -28.80
N VAL A 404 -13.70 0.03 -29.48
CA VAL A 404 -13.93 -1.36 -29.03
C VAL A 404 -12.62 -2.15 -29.00
N SER A 405 -11.77 -2.03 -30.04
CA SER A 405 -10.45 -2.67 -30.03
C SER A 405 -9.58 -2.18 -28.86
N LEU A 406 -9.58 -0.88 -28.62
CA LEU A 406 -8.86 -0.27 -27.52
C LEU A 406 -9.38 -0.78 -26.16
N ALA A 407 -10.70 -0.92 -26.01
CA ALA A 407 -11.34 -1.45 -24.81
C ALA A 407 -10.96 -2.93 -24.55
N VAL A 408 -10.98 -3.76 -25.59
CA VAL A 408 -10.56 -5.18 -25.46
C VAL A 408 -9.10 -5.30 -25.08
N ILE A 409 -8.20 -4.52 -25.69
CA ILE A 409 -6.77 -4.51 -25.34
C ILE A 409 -6.59 -4.06 -23.89
N THR A 410 -7.26 -2.97 -23.50
CA THR A 410 -7.20 -2.44 -22.13
C THR A 410 -7.71 -3.48 -21.13
N GLY A 411 -8.87 -4.08 -21.38
CA GLY A 411 -9.43 -5.13 -20.55
C GLY A 411 -8.53 -6.35 -20.42
N LEU A 412 -7.93 -6.81 -21.52
CA LEU A 412 -6.98 -7.92 -21.51
C LEU A 412 -5.73 -7.62 -20.69
N LEU A 413 -5.18 -6.41 -20.82
CA LEU A 413 -4.02 -6.00 -20.04
C LEU A 413 -4.35 -5.92 -18.53
N PHE A 414 -5.49 -5.36 -18.16
CA PHE A 414 -5.95 -5.36 -16.75
C PHE A 414 -6.12 -6.77 -16.22
N TYR A 415 -6.76 -7.63 -17.00
CA TYR A 415 -6.99 -9.02 -16.64
C TYR A 415 -5.67 -9.76 -16.34
N VAL A 416 -4.70 -9.70 -17.26
CA VAL A 416 -3.40 -10.36 -17.13
C VAL A 416 -2.59 -9.81 -15.95
N THR A 417 -2.53 -8.49 -15.81
CA THR A 417 -1.78 -7.86 -14.71
C THR A 417 -2.40 -8.16 -13.34
N SER A 418 -3.72 -8.27 -13.25
CA SER A 418 -4.42 -8.65 -12.02
C SER A 418 -4.16 -10.11 -11.64
N ALA A 419 -4.20 -11.03 -12.62
CA ALA A 419 -3.92 -12.45 -12.41
C ALA A 419 -2.48 -12.68 -11.92
N ASP A 420 -1.50 -12.02 -12.54
CA ASP A 420 -0.10 -12.13 -12.16
C ASP A 420 0.19 -11.57 -10.77
N SER A 421 -0.25 -10.34 -10.52
CA SER A 421 -0.10 -9.69 -9.21
C SER A 421 -0.82 -10.44 -8.10
N GLY A 422 -2.02 -10.99 -8.38
CA GLY A 422 -2.78 -11.81 -7.44
C GLY A 422 -2.02 -13.07 -7.02
N SER A 423 -1.45 -13.79 -7.98
CA SER A 423 -0.66 -15.00 -7.70
C SER A 423 0.61 -14.72 -6.89
N LEU A 424 1.26 -13.58 -7.14
CA LEU A 424 2.43 -13.11 -6.37
C LEU A 424 2.07 -12.85 -4.91
N VAL A 425 1.00 -12.10 -4.67
CA VAL A 425 0.58 -11.77 -3.29
C VAL A 425 0.14 -13.02 -2.53
N MET A 426 -0.59 -13.93 -3.17
CA MET A 426 -0.95 -15.21 -2.57
C MET A 426 0.27 -16.05 -2.19
N ALA A 427 1.30 -16.05 -3.03
CA ALA A 427 2.56 -16.71 -2.72
C ALA A 427 3.25 -16.05 -1.52
N ASN A 428 3.28 -14.72 -1.44
CA ASN A 428 3.86 -13.98 -0.32
C ASN A 428 3.11 -14.27 1.00
N MET A 429 1.77 -14.21 1.00
CA MET A 429 0.95 -14.49 2.19
C MET A 429 1.10 -15.90 2.73
N THR A 430 1.41 -16.88 1.89
CA THR A 430 1.57 -18.28 2.26
C THR A 430 3.03 -18.73 2.41
N SER A 431 3.97 -17.82 2.22
CA SER A 431 5.39 -18.00 2.51
C SER A 431 5.71 -17.76 4.00
N LYS A 432 6.90 -18.15 4.44
CA LYS A 432 7.42 -17.64 5.70
C LYS A 432 7.76 -16.17 5.48
N ALA A 433 7.08 -15.33 6.21
CA ALA A 433 7.35 -13.91 6.17
C ALA A 433 8.81 -13.66 6.63
N SER A 434 9.60 -12.98 5.80
CA SER A 434 10.93 -12.49 6.13
C SER A 434 10.86 -10.97 6.38
N VAL A 435 11.81 -10.46 7.11
CA VAL A 435 11.99 -9.01 7.29
C VAL A 435 12.49 -8.39 5.98
N ASP A 436 13.28 -9.16 5.22
CA ASP A 436 13.69 -8.79 3.87
C ASP A 436 12.49 -8.90 2.92
N ASP A 437 12.27 -7.87 2.15
CA ASP A 437 11.12 -7.70 1.21
C ASP A 437 11.17 -8.70 0.02
N SER A 438 11.68 -9.93 0.26
CA SER A 438 11.85 -10.97 -0.73
C SER A 438 10.50 -11.61 -1.09
N ASP A 439 10.24 -11.71 -2.38
CA ASP A 439 9.04 -12.35 -2.90
C ASP A 439 9.02 -13.87 -2.64
N GLY A 440 7.82 -14.42 -2.51
CA GLY A 440 7.61 -15.85 -2.35
C GLY A 440 8.15 -16.68 -3.53
N PRO A 441 8.47 -17.96 -3.29
CA PRO A 441 9.11 -18.81 -4.30
C PRO A 441 8.24 -18.95 -5.57
N PRO A 442 8.85 -18.95 -6.78
CA PRO A 442 8.12 -18.95 -8.06
C PRO A 442 7.10 -20.10 -8.22
N TRP A 443 7.44 -21.30 -7.76
CA TRP A 443 6.52 -22.45 -7.84
C TRP A 443 5.20 -22.21 -7.08
N LEU A 444 5.25 -21.43 -5.97
CA LEU A 444 4.07 -21.13 -5.17
C LEU A 444 3.14 -20.14 -5.90
N ARG A 445 3.72 -19.21 -6.67
CA ARG A 445 2.96 -18.32 -7.57
C ARG A 445 2.20 -19.14 -8.62
N ILE A 446 2.87 -20.14 -9.22
CA ILE A 446 2.24 -21.05 -10.21
C ILE A 446 1.08 -21.83 -9.58
N VAL A 447 1.28 -22.41 -8.40
CA VAL A 447 0.23 -23.15 -7.70
C VAL A 447 -0.98 -22.27 -7.42
N TRP A 448 -0.77 -21.05 -6.93
CA TRP A 448 -1.87 -20.13 -6.66
C TRP A 448 -2.56 -19.63 -7.92
N ALA A 449 -1.84 -19.40 -9.02
CA ALA A 449 -2.46 -19.07 -10.31
C ALA A 449 -3.40 -20.20 -10.81
N VAL A 450 -2.98 -21.45 -10.65
CA VAL A 450 -3.82 -22.62 -11.02
C VAL A 450 -5.03 -22.74 -10.09
N ILE A 451 -4.86 -22.60 -8.78
CA ILE A 451 -5.96 -22.73 -7.80
C ILE A 451 -6.99 -21.60 -8.02
N THR A 452 -6.57 -20.35 -8.18
CA THR A 452 -7.49 -19.23 -8.41
C THR A 452 -8.17 -19.34 -9.78
N GLY A 453 -7.46 -19.78 -10.82
CA GLY A 453 -8.05 -20.06 -12.13
C GLY A 453 -9.10 -21.17 -12.07
N ALA A 454 -8.83 -22.27 -11.36
CA ALA A 454 -9.79 -23.35 -11.15
C ALA A 454 -11.01 -22.90 -10.35
N LEU A 455 -10.82 -22.09 -9.30
CA LEU A 455 -11.91 -21.51 -8.51
C LEU A 455 -12.80 -20.62 -9.38
N THR A 456 -12.20 -19.71 -10.14
CA THR A 456 -12.93 -18.84 -11.09
C THR A 456 -13.74 -19.67 -12.08
N LEU A 457 -13.11 -20.66 -12.69
CA LEU A 457 -13.75 -21.53 -13.69
C LEU A 457 -14.98 -22.24 -13.12
N VAL A 458 -14.82 -22.91 -11.99
CA VAL A 458 -15.92 -23.70 -11.40
C VAL A 458 -17.08 -22.80 -10.99
N MET A 459 -16.79 -21.63 -10.43
CA MET A 459 -17.84 -20.66 -10.03
C MET A 459 -18.59 -20.10 -11.24
N LEU A 460 -17.90 -19.81 -12.34
CA LEU A 460 -18.54 -19.38 -13.60
C LEU A 460 -19.44 -20.49 -14.19
N LEU A 461 -19.06 -21.76 -14.03
CA LEU A 461 -19.85 -22.89 -14.51
C LEU A 461 -21.13 -23.12 -13.72
N ILE A 462 -21.19 -22.75 -12.44
CA ILE A 462 -22.35 -22.95 -11.58
C ILE A 462 -23.45 -21.93 -11.86
N GLY A 463 -23.15 -20.65 -11.75
CA GLY A 463 -24.12 -19.57 -11.90
C GLY A 463 -23.51 -18.25 -12.36
N GLY A 464 -22.36 -18.33 -13.05
CA GLY A 464 -21.71 -17.16 -13.63
C GLY A 464 -21.09 -16.20 -12.60
N VAL A 465 -21.03 -14.92 -12.98
CA VAL A 465 -20.48 -13.84 -12.14
C VAL A 465 -21.28 -13.68 -10.85
N TYR A 466 -22.59 -13.89 -10.88
CA TYR A 466 -23.46 -13.74 -9.72
C TYR A 466 -23.11 -14.72 -8.58
N THR A 467 -22.79 -15.97 -8.88
CA THR A 467 -22.37 -16.95 -7.86
C THR A 467 -21.02 -16.59 -7.26
N LEU A 468 -20.09 -16.03 -8.05
CA LEU A 468 -18.83 -15.49 -7.54
C LEU A 468 -19.07 -14.34 -6.54
N GLN A 469 -19.96 -13.43 -6.88
CA GLN A 469 -20.36 -12.31 -6.01
C GLN A 469 -21.00 -12.84 -4.71
N SER A 470 -21.93 -13.76 -4.82
CA SER A 470 -22.61 -14.40 -3.68
C SER A 470 -21.62 -15.08 -2.74
N ALA A 471 -20.69 -15.89 -3.27
CA ALA A 471 -19.67 -16.57 -2.47
C ALA A 471 -18.74 -15.57 -1.75
N THR A 472 -18.46 -14.42 -2.36
CA THR A 472 -17.62 -13.38 -1.76
C THR A 472 -18.27 -12.76 -0.53
N VAL A 473 -19.58 -12.61 -0.50
CA VAL A 473 -20.32 -12.14 0.69
C VAL A 473 -20.12 -13.10 1.87
N LEU A 474 -20.07 -14.40 1.62
CA LEU A 474 -19.83 -15.40 2.68
C LEU A 474 -18.41 -15.31 3.24
N ILE A 475 -17.44 -15.25 2.32
CA ILE A 475 -16.02 -15.33 2.65
C ILE A 475 -15.49 -14.01 3.23
N GLY A 476 -16.08 -12.88 2.87
CA GLY A 476 -15.72 -11.56 3.41
C GLY A 476 -16.08 -11.39 4.90
N LEU A 477 -17.12 -12.08 5.38
CA LEU A 477 -17.63 -11.90 6.74
C LEU A 477 -16.60 -12.18 7.85
N PRO A 478 -15.87 -13.30 7.87
CA PRO A 478 -14.84 -13.54 8.88
C PRO A 478 -13.75 -12.46 8.89
N PHE A 479 -13.40 -11.96 7.70
CA PHE A 479 -12.38 -10.93 7.58
C PHE A 479 -12.88 -9.54 8.00
N ALA A 480 -14.18 -9.26 7.93
CA ALA A 480 -14.77 -8.05 8.48
C ALA A 480 -14.50 -7.91 10.00
N PHE A 481 -14.55 -9.00 10.76
CA PHE A 481 -14.15 -9.01 12.17
C PHE A 481 -12.66 -8.69 12.36
N ILE A 482 -11.81 -9.18 11.47
CA ILE A 482 -10.37 -8.89 11.50
C ILE A 482 -10.11 -7.39 11.28
N MET A 483 -10.93 -6.69 10.46
CA MET A 483 -10.82 -5.24 10.28
C MET A 483 -10.96 -4.47 11.60
N TYR A 484 -11.89 -4.87 12.48
CA TYR A 484 -12.03 -4.25 13.80
C TYR A 484 -10.78 -4.50 14.68
N LEU A 485 -10.23 -5.71 14.63
CA LEU A 485 -8.99 -6.01 15.35
C LEU A 485 -7.83 -5.17 14.82
N LEU A 486 -7.75 -4.95 13.51
CA LEU A 486 -6.74 -4.09 12.91
C LEU A 486 -6.92 -2.62 13.33
N MET A 487 -8.15 -2.11 13.36
CA MET A 487 -8.41 -0.76 13.88
C MET A 487 -7.94 -0.60 15.32
N ILE A 488 -8.26 -1.56 16.20
CA ILE A 488 -7.80 -1.56 17.60
C ILE A 488 -6.28 -1.62 17.68
N SER A 489 -5.64 -2.46 16.88
CA SER A 489 -4.20 -2.62 16.85
C SER A 489 -3.48 -1.35 16.40
N VAL A 490 -3.89 -0.79 15.26
CA VAL A 490 -3.34 0.47 14.73
C VAL A 490 -3.56 1.62 15.71
N TRP A 491 -4.75 1.68 16.34
CA TRP A 491 -5.01 2.70 17.35
C TRP A 491 -4.05 2.62 18.53
N ARG A 492 -3.82 1.40 19.07
CA ARG A 492 -2.90 1.19 20.21
C ARG A 492 -1.50 1.65 19.88
N VAL A 493 -1.01 1.29 18.70
CA VAL A 493 0.33 1.67 18.25
C VAL A 493 0.44 3.18 18.04
N LEU A 494 -0.52 3.80 17.36
CA LEU A 494 -0.51 5.26 17.17
C LEU A 494 -0.71 6.02 18.49
N ALA A 495 -1.44 5.47 19.46
CA ALA A 495 -1.53 6.06 20.79
C ALA A 495 -0.18 6.02 21.53
N ALA A 496 0.54 4.89 21.46
CA ALA A 496 1.89 4.79 22.01
C ALA A 496 2.86 5.79 21.35
N GLU A 497 2.79 5.96 20.01
CA GLU A 497 3.55 7.00 19.31
C GLU A 497 3.19 8.42 19.79
N GLY A 498 1.90 8.66 20.06
CA GLY A 498 1.44 9.93 20.65
C GLY A 498 2.06 10.20 22.00
N HIS A 499 2.09 9.20 22.89
CA HIS A 499 2.73 9.31 24.20
C HIS A 499 4.25 9.55 24.10
N SER A 500 4.92 8.89 23.13
CA SER A 500 6.34 9.15 22.85
C SER A 500 6.60 10.59 22.39
N LEU A 501 5.70 11.17 21.61
CA LEU A 501 5.80 12.57 21.18
C LEU A 501 5.59 13.53 22.36
N ASP A 502 4.62 13.24 23.23
CA ASP A 502 4.29 14.07 24.39
C ASP A 502 5.42 14.01 25.44
N SER A 503 6.00 12.82 25.72
CA SER A 503 7.13 12.69 26.66
C SER A 503 8.35 13.47 26.19
N ARG A 504 8.69 13.40 24.90
CA ARG A 504 9.81 14.15 24.32
C ARG A 504 9.58 15.68 24.37
N GLU A 505 8.34 16.14 24.19
CA GLU A 505 8.02 17.57 24.31
C GLU A 505 8.16 18.06 25.74
N VAL A 506 7.72 17.28 26.73
CA VAL A 506 7.88 17.57 28.16
C VAL A 506 9.36 17.60 28.56
N SER A 507 10.14 16.59 28.15
CA SER A 507 11.58 16.54 28.44
C SER A 507 12.31 17.72 27.79
N ARG A 508 11.96 18.07 26.54
CA ARG A 508 12.52 19.25 25.86
C ARG A 508 12.18 20.56 26.57
N MET A 509 10.96 20.66 27.10
CA MET A 509 10.53 21.84 27.88
C MET A 509 11.29 21.92 29.21
N ARG A 510 11.47 20.79 29.93
CA ARG A 510 12.30 20.72 31.15
C ARG A 510 13.73 21.13 30.87
N ALA A 511 14.35 20.57 29.83
CA ALA A 511 15.72 20.92 29.42
C ALA A 511 15.88 22.42 29.05
N LEU A 512 14.85 23.06 28.50
CA LEU A 512 14.84 24.50 28.23
C LEU A 512 14.74 25.31 29.52
N ILE A 513 13.95 24.85 30.52
CA ILE A 513 13.81 25.52 31.82
C ILE A 513 15.12 25.42 32.62
N ASP A 514 15.75 24.24 32.64
CA ASP A 514 17.03 24.04 33.33
C ASP A 514 18.18 24.88 32.71
N ARG A 515 18.15 25.05 31.38
CA ARG A 515 19.11 25.93 30.67
C ARG A 515 18.89 27.44 30.93
N THR A 516 17.69 27.84 31.32
CA THR A 516 17.37 29.23 31.65
C THR A 516 17.65 29.59 33.12
N GLY A 517 17.65 28.56 34.01
CA GLY A 517 17.92 28.73 35.45
C GLY A 517 19.41 28.75 35.85
N GLY A 518 20.33 28.40 34.96
CA GLY A 518 21.77 28.31 35.24
C GLY A 518 22.50 29.64 35.19
N THR A 519 23.23 29.95 36.27
CA THR A 519 24.04 31.16 36.48
C THR A 519 25.35 31.21 35.65
N GLY A 520 25.44 30.53 34.51
CA GLY A 520 26.64 30.54 33.63
C GLY A 520 26.60 31.68 32.58
N PRO A 521 27.76 32.13 32.04
CA PRO A 521 27.80 33.27 31.15
C PRO A 521 27.13 32.99 29.78
N ALA A 522 25.87 33.34 29.66
CA ALA A 522 25.04 33.25 28.43
C ALA A 522 25.69 33.90 27.19
N ARG A 523 26.72 34.74 27.39
CA ARG A 523 27.45 35.44 26.33
C ARG A 523 28.29 34.57 25.40
N LEU A 524 28.61 33.33 25.75
CA LEU A 524 29.43 32.45 24.90
C LEU A 524 28.61 31.36 24.18
N ALA A 525 27.37 31.08 24.61
CA ALA A 525 26.54 30.01 24.05
C ALA A 525 26.16 30.23 22.57
N TRP A 526 25.82 31.49 22.17
CA TRP A 526 25.47 31.79 20.80
C TRP A 526 26.66 31.68 19.83
N ARG A 527 27.88 32.03 20.26
CA ARG A 527 29.10 31.94 19.44
C ARG A 527 29.47 30.47 19.19
N ARG A 528 29.33 29.60 20.20
CA ARG A 528 29.52 28.14 20.04
C ARG A 528 28.48 27.57 19.09
N ARG A 529 27.21 27.98 19.24
CA ARG A 529 26.14 27.57 18.35
C ARG A 529 26.38 27.98 16.91
N LEU A 530 26.87 29.21 16.69
CA LEU A 530 27.21 29.72 15.35
C LEU A 530 28.37 28.93 14.75
N ARG A 531 29.46 28.71 15.51
CA ARG A 531 30.60 27.93 15.05
C ARG A 531 30.20 26.53 14.66
N ARG A 532 29.38 25.86 15.46
CA ARG A 532 28.89 24.53 15.17
C ARG A 532 28.06 24.47 13.87
N ARG A 533 27.23 25.48 13.62
CA ARG A 533 26.44 25.56 12.38
C ARG A 533 27.27 25.81 11.13
N MET A 534 28.48 26.35 11.29
CA MET A 534 29.40 26.65 10.20
C MET A 534 30.62 25.72 10.21
N SER A 535 30.55 24.60 10.89
CA SER A 535 31.58 23.54 10.92
C SER A 535 31.16 22.41 10.02
N PHE A 536 32.03 21.98 9.12
CA PHE A 536 31.86 20.86 8.21
C PHE A 536 33.01 19.87 8.42
N PRO A 537 32.98 19.06 9.51
CA PRO A 537 34.13 18.25 9.90
C PRO A 537 34.36 17.09 8.95
N SER A 538 35.63 16.80 8.73
CA SER A 538 36.11 15.61 8.00
C SER A 538 35.91 14.32 8.82
N ALA A 539 36.12 13.16 8.17
CA ALA A 539 36.08 11.87 8.85
C ALA A 539 37.04 11.79 10.04
N ALA A 540 38.27 12.29 9.89
CA ALA A 540 39.28 12.25 10.93
C ALA A 540 38.94 13.15 12.14
N GLU A 541 38.33 14.31 11.89
CA GLU A 541 37.88 15.21 12.96
C GLU A 541 36.69 14.61 13.72
N THR A 542 35.79 13.97 13.00
CA THR A 542 34.63 13.27 13.60
C THR A 542 35.08 12.09 14.43
N GLU A 543 35.97 11.24 13.92
CA GLU A 543 36.54 10.13 14.68
C GLU A 543 37.22 10.61 15.96
N LYS A 544 38.06 11.62 15.87
CA LYS A 544 38.69 12.23 17.03
C LYS A 544 37.67 12.70 18.07
N TYR A 545 36.57 13.30 17.63
CA TYR A 545 35.50 13.74 18.52
C TYR A 545 34.78 12.54 19.19
N VAL A 546 34.48 11.48 18.43
CA VAL A 546 33.89 10.28 18.98
C VAL A 546 34.79 9.68 20.05
N GLU A 547 36.10 9.50 19.78
CA GLU A 547 37.04 8.91 20.71
C GLU A 547 37.27 9.75 21.95
N THR A 548 37.35 11.07 21.81
CA THR A 548 37.76 11.93 22.93
C THR A 548 36.62 12.49 23.76
N VAL A 549 35.39 12.56 23.19
CA VAL A 549 34.24 13.23 23.81
C VAL A 549 33.01 12.31 23.88
N ALA A 550 32.52 11.86 22.73
CA ALA A 550 31.21 11.19 22.68
C ALA A 550 31.24 9.82 23.35
N ALA A 551 32.20 8.96 22.98
CA ALA A 551 32.28 7.63 23.53
C ALA A 551 32.57 7.65 25.04
N PRO A 552 33.54 8.40 25.58
CA PRO A 552 33.76 8.48 27.03
C PRO A 552 32.56 9.03 27.82
N ALA A 553 31.75 9.89 27.21
CA ALA A 553 30.55 10.43 27.86
C ALA A 553 29.44 9.39 27.96
N ILE A 554 29.17 8.65 26.85
CA ILE A 554 28.14 7.62 26.80
C ILE A 554 28.51 6.42 27.67
N GLU A 555 29.78 6.02 27.67
CA GLU A 555 30.30 4.93 28.50
C GLU A 555 30.19 5.25 29.99
N GLU A 556 30.47 6.47 30.41
CA GLU A 556 30.32 6.90 31.80
C GLU A 556 28.87 6.78 32.27
N VAL A 557 27.91 7.18 31.46
CA VAL A 557 26.49 6.99 31.77
C VAL A 557 26.12 5.50 31.79
N ALA A 558 26.66 4.69 30.88
CA ALA A 558 26.44 3.25 30.85
C ALA A 558 26.95 2.56 32.13
N GLU A 559 28.13 2.94 32.61
CA GLU A 559 28.70 2.41 33.85
C GLU A 559 27.87 2.79 35.07
N GLU A 560 27.39 4.01 35.17
CA GLU A 560 26.53 4.46 36.27
C GLU A 560 25.20 3.72 36.27
N LEU A 561 24.54 3.55 35.10
CA LEU A 561 23.32 2.76 34.99
C LEU A 561 23.51 1.29 35.35
N LYS A 562 24.65 0.69 34.98
CA LYS A 562 25.04 -0.66 35.45
C LYS A 562 25.23 -0.72 36.96
N GLY A 563 25.86 0.30 37.56
CA GLY A 563 26.03 0.45 38.99
C GLY A 563 24.69 0.49 39.74
N MET A 564 23.65 0.99 39.13
CA MET A 564 22.27 1.00 39.65
C MET A 564 21.56 -0.37 39.50
N GLY A 565 22.19 -1.37 38.89
CA GLY A 565 21.66 -2.72 38.76
C GLY A 565 20.80 -2.94 37.53
N LEU A 566 20.84 -2.03 36.53
CA LEU A 566 20.15 -2.17 35.26
C LEU A 566 20.93 -3.09 34.30
N ASP A 567 20.21 -3.76 33.41
CA ASP A 567 20.79 -4.54 32.32
C ASP A 567 21.17 -3.60 31.17
N VAL A 568 22.45 -3.23 31.09
CA VAL A 568 22.99 -2.22 30.17
C VAL A 568 24.08 -2.84 29.32
N SER A 569 23.97 -2.69 28.01
CA SER A 569 25.04 -2.93 27.06
C SER A 569 25.50 -1.63 26.41
N CYS A 570 26.82 -1.45 26.32
CA CYS A 570 27.43 -0.36 25.57
C CYS A 570 28.45 -0.96 24.62
N HIS A 571 28.28 -0.71 23.35
CA HIS A 571 29.08 -1.27 22.26
C HIS A 571 29.70 -0.18 21.42
N ARG A 572 30.93 -0.37 20.95
CA ARG A 572 31.56 0.44 19.91
C ARG A 572 31.69 -0.39 18.64
N GLY A 573 31.28 0.18 17.53
CA GLY A 573 31.51 -0.37 16.20
C GLY A 573 32.21 0.64 15.30
N THR A 574 32.50 0.25 14.07
CA THR A 574 33.08 1.12 13.03
C THR A 574 32.09 1.21 11.88
N HIS A 575 31.93 2.41 11.34
CA HIS A 575 31.04 2.62 10.17
C HIS A 575 31.54 1.76 8.97
N PRO A 576 30.65 1.07 8.25
CA PRO A 576 31.05 0.14 7.18
C PRO A 576 31.85 0.80 6.06
N ASP A 577 31.53 2.03 5.69
CA ASP A 577 32.15 2.72 4.54
C ASP A 577 33.22 3.75 4.91
N TYR A 578 33.33 4.14 6.19
CA TYR A 578 34.21 5.20 6.66
C TYR A 578 34.97 4.80 7.94
N PRO A 579 36.20 5.24 8.13
CA PRO A 579 36.98 4.95 9.33
C PRO A 579 36.52 5.85 10.49
N ILE A 580 35.27 5.76 10.87
CA ILE A 580 34.65 6.53 11.97
C ILE A 580 33.92 5.54 12.88
N SER A 581 34.20 5.65 14.18
CA SER A 581 33.53 4.81 15.18
C SER A 581 32.14 5.34 15.52
N TYR A 582 31.21 4.42 15.86
CA TYR A 582 29.93 4.73 16.47
C TYR A 582 29.83 4.10 17.87
N VAL A 583 28.92 4.60 18.68
CA VAL A 583 28.70 4.14 20.05
C VAL A 583 27.23 3.88 20.27
N ASP A 584 26.89 2.68 20.70
CA ASP A 584 25.52 2.22 20.95
C ASP A 584 25.33 1.90 22.43
N LEU A 585 24.39 2.59 23.07
CA LEU A 585 23.97 2.36 24.45
C LEU A 585 22.55 1.80 24.46
N VAL A 586 22.40 0.59 25.01
CA VAL A 586 21.11 -0.07 25.17
C VAL A 586 20.86 -0.42 26.63
N VAL A 587 19.68 -0.10 27.15
CA VAL A 587 19.19 -0.51 28.45
C VAL A 587 17.98 -1.41 28.28
N ASN A 588 18.07 -2.65 28.75
CA ASN A 588 17.01 -3.63 28.64
C ASN A 588 16.08 -3.57 29.86
N PHE A 589 14.78 -3.49 29.59
CA PHE A 589 13.72 -3.54 30.60
C PHE A 589 12.91 -4.83 30.42
N PRO A 590 12.89 -5.76 31.38
CA PRO A 590 12.19 -7.03 31.24
C PRO A 590 10.71 -6.84 30.94
N GLY A 591 10.28 -7.30 29.75
CA GLY A 591 8.88 -7.21 29.31
C GLY A 591 8.41 -5.84 28.82
N GLN A 592 9.31 -4.86 28.73
CA GLN A 592 9.06 -3.51 28.22
C GLN A 592 10.00 -3.18 27.06
N ASN A 593 9.84 -1.99 26.48
CA ASN A 593 10.71 -1.54 25.39
C ASN A 593 12.11 -1.22 25.91
N GLU A 594 13.12 -1.63 25.17
CA GLU A 594 14.50 -1.23 25.40
C GLU A 594 14.69 0.27 25.20
N PHE A 595 15.54 0.90 26.00
CA PHE A 595 16.08 2.22 25.71
C PHE A 595 17.28 2.07 24.79
N LYS A 596 17.31 2.78 23.67
CA LYS A 596 18.42 2.83 22.72
C LYS A 596 18.86 4.27 22.48
N TYR A 597 20.16 4.51 22.60
CA TYR A 597 20.82 5.76 22.30
C TYR A 597 22.12 5.47 21.54
N GLU A 598 22.10 5.61 20.24
CA GLU A 598 23.21 5.33 19.36
C GLU A 598 23.71 6.59 18.70
N ALA A 599 24.97 6.94 18.94
CA ALA A 599 25.66 8.05 18.28
C ALA A 599 26.34 7.51 17.02
N TYR A 600 25.76 7.78 15.85
CA TYR A 600 26.19 7.23 14.56
C TYR A 600 26.61 8.31 13.59
N PRO A 601 27.79 8.19 12.91
CA PRO A 601 28.25 9.14 11.92
C PRO A 601 27.44 9.06 10.64
N VAL A 602 26.91 10.19 10.18
CA VAL A 602 26.14 10.30 8.93
C VAL A 602 26.88 11.20 7.96
N ALA A 603 27.18 10.69 6.77
CA ALA A 603 27.85 11.44 5.70
C ALA A 603 26.87 12.42 5.02
N CYS A 604 27.26 13.66 4.90
CA CYS A 604 26.49 14.73 4.27
C CYS A 604 27.32 15.43 3.20
N GLN A 605 26.68 15.84 2.10
CA GLN A 605 27.38 16.69 1.10
C GLN A 605 27.58 18.09 1.63
N VAL A 606 28.77 18.67 1.39
CA VAL A 606 29.07 20.04 1.78
C VAL A 606 28.17 21.01 1.01
N PRO A 607 27.37 21.85 1.69
CA PRO A 607 26.49 22.79 1.00
C PRO A 607 27.26 23.81 0.13
N ASN A 608 26.70 24.18 -1.00
CA ASN A 608 27.33 25.13 -1.95
C ASN A 608 27.77 26.46 -1.33
N PHE A 609 27.10 26.93 -0.27
CA PHE A 609 27.50 28.16 0.42
C PHE A 609 28.78 28.00 1.26
N ALA A 610 29.15 26.77 1.59
CA ALA A 610 30.34 26.48 2.39
C ALA A 610 31.63 26.49 1.56
N VAL A 611 31.54 26.46 0.24
CA VAL A 611 32.68 26.54 -0.68
C VAL A 611 33.56 27.75 -0.41
N ASN A 612 32.95 28.84 0.09
CA ASN A 612 33.67 30.09 0.47
C ASN A 612 34.40 29.97 1.83
N LEU A 613 34.32 28.83 2.53
CA LEU A 613 34.87 28.62 3.87
C LEU A 613 36.16 27.80 3.88
N ASN A 614 36.81 27.60 2.71
CA ASN A 614 38.03 26.78 2.55
C ASN A 614 37.86 25.34 3.10
N VAL A 615 36.74 24.68 2.76
CA VAL A 615 36.53 23.28 3.09
C VAL A 615 37.14 22.42 1.94
N ASP A 616 38.19 21.65 2.24
CA ASP A 616 38.97 20.89 1.24
C ASP A 616 38.37 19.50 0.90
N HIS A 617 37.12 19.25 1.29
CA HIS A 617 36.44 17.98 1.07
C HIS A 617 34.99 18.17 0.64
N ASP A 618 34.45 17.26 -0.17
CA ASP A 618 33.09 17.31 -0.71
C ASP A 618 32.05 16.74 0.26
N VAL A 619 32.49 15.92 1.23
CA VAL A 619 31.63 15.26 2.22
C VAL A 619 32.08 15.64 3.63
N TYR A 620 31.14 16.04 4.47
CA TYR A 620 31.32 16.26 5.90
C TYR A 620 30.46 15.27 6.70
N PHE A 621 30.74 15.11 7.98
CA PHE A 621 30.01 14.21 8.85
C PHE A 621 29.27 14.94 9.96
N THR A 622 28.09 14.42 10.30
CA THR A 622 27.35 14.71 11.53
C THR A 622 27.38 13.49 12.42
N LEU A 623 27.31 13.67 13.74
CA LEU A 623 27.15 12.55 14.67
C LEU A 623 25.70 12.55 15.16
N GLU A 624 24.85 11.83 14.47
CA GLU A 624 23.42 11.80 14.74
C GLU A 624 23.03 10.74 15.77
N ILE A 625 22.01 11.08 16.56
CA ILE A 625 21.47 10.15 17.56
C ILE A 625 20.34 9.34 16.97
N PHE A 626 20.48 8.02 17.03
CA PHE A 626 19.49 7.05 16.67
C PHE A 626 18.89 6.40 17.91
N SER A 627 17.57 6.42 18.00
CA SER A 627 16.78 5.69 18.98
C SER A 627 16.21 4.42 18.35
N ALA A 628 15.46 3.61 19.11
CA ALA A 628 14.75 2.44 18.57
C ALA A 628 13.78 2.76 17.40
N THR A 629 13.37 4.03 17.25
CA THR A 629 12.48 4.48 16.13
C THR A 629 13.22 5.27 15.05
N GLY A 630 14.56 5.29 15.06
CA GLY A 630 15.40 6.00 14.09
C GLY A 630 15.84 7.39 14.55
N SER A 631 16.45 8.16 13.64
CA SER A 631 16.96 9.51 13.89
C SER A 631 15.99 10.59 13.41
N ARG A 632 16.05 11.75 14.05
CA ARG A 632 15.37 13.01 13.64
C ARG A 632 16.35 14.09 13.19
N GLY A 633 17.57 13.71 12.87
CA GLY A 633 18.64 14.64 12.53
C GLY A 633 19.17 15.40 13.75
N HIS A 634 19.12 14.77 14.92
CA HIS A 634 19.72 15.34 16.15
C HIS A 634 21.21 15.04 16.16
N ASP A 635 22.01 16.06 15.86
CA ASP A 635 23.45 15.99 15.79
C ASP A 635 24.08 16.49 17.09
N ILE A 636 24.92 15.67 17.71
CA ILE A 636 25.65 16.00 18.95
C ILE A 636 27.10 16.43 18.69
N LEU A 637 27.55 16.46 17.45
CA LEU A 637 28.91 16.82 17.12
C LEU A 637 29.22 18.26 17.58
N GLY A 638 30.34 18.43 18.31
CA GLY A 638 30.73 19.69 18.93
C GLY A 638 30.08 19.97 20.29
N TYR A 639 29.37 19.01 20.90
CA TYR A 639 28.99 19.07 22.31
C TYR A 639 30.21 18.86 23.22
N THR A 640 30.16 19.40 24.43
CA THR A 640 31.13 19.02 25.49
C THR A 640 30.72 17.68 26.10
N LYS A 641 31.59 17.02 26.81
CA LYS A 641 31.33 15.75 27.51
C LYS A 641 30.07 15.86 28.39
N GLU A 642 29.96 16.94 29.17
CA GLU A 642 28.81 17.18 30.06
C GLU A 642 27.51 17.42 29.27
N GLN A 643 27.61 18.00 28.08
CA GLN A 643 26.46 18.21 27.21
C GLN A 643 25.98 16.88 26.58
N VAL A 644 26.91 15.97 26.24
CA VAL A 644 26.56 14.64 25.76
C VAL A 644 25.90 13.83 26.90
N ILE A 645 26.47 13.84 28.12
CA ILE A 645 25.87 13.19 29.28
C ILE A 645 24.44 13.70 29.51
N THR A 646 24.27 15.03 29.50
CA THR A 646 22.93 15.63 29.68
C THR A 646 21.96 15.20 28.57
N ASP A 647 22.41 15.09 27.32
CA ASP A 647 21.61 14.69 26.20
C ASP A 647 21.16 13.20 26.30
N VAL A 648 22.07 12.32 26.77
CA VAL A 648 21.72 10.91 27.07
C VAL A 648 20.68 10.84 28.18
N LEU A 649 20.86 11.61 29.26
CA LEU A 649 19.91 11.63 30.37
C LEU A 649 18.55 12.20 29.97
N ASP A 650 18.51 13.29 29.21
CA ASP A 650 17.27 13.84 28.66
C ASP A 650 16.51 12.81 27.80
N ALA A 651 17.25 12.03 27.01
CA ALA A 651 16.66 10.94 26.19
C ALA A 651 16.17 9.77 27.07
N TYR A 652 16.93 9.43 28.11
CA TYR A 652 16.57 8.36 29.05
C TYR A 652 15.33 8.75 29.88
N ASP A 653 15.26 9.95 30.40
CA ASP A 653 14.10 10.48 31.11
C ASP A 653 12.84 10.46 30.23
N ALA A 654 12.97 10.88 28.97
CA ALA A 654 11.88 10.81 28.02
C ALA A 654 11.40 9.38 27.79
N HIS A 655 12.32 8.39 27.80
CA HIS A 655 11.97 6.99 27.67
C HIS A 655 11.25 6.46 28.92
N LEU A 656 11.72 6.79 30.14
CA LEU A 656 11.05 6.43 31.38
C LEU A 656 9.64 7.03 31.48
N GLU A 657 9.47 8.28 31.07
CA GLU A 657 8.15 8.91 31.02
C GLU A 657 7.22 8.23 29.99
N PHE A 658 7.76 7.85 28.82
CA PHE A 658 7.02 7.05 27.84
C PHE A 658 6.55 5.71 28.43
N MET A 659 7.43 4.99 29.13
CA MET A 659 7.06 3.71 29.79
C MET A 659 5.99 3.91 30.85
N SER A 660 6.06 4.98 31.64
CA SER A 660 5.05 5.29 32.66
C SER A 660 3.67 5.59 32.10
N LEU A 661 3.61 6.26 30.93
CA LEU A 661 2.38 6.62 30.23
C LEU A 661 1.78 5.45 29.43
N SER A 662 2.63 4.58 28.89
CA SER A 662 2.20 3.42 28.08
C SER A 662 1.78 2.21 28.94
N GLY A 663 2.12 2.18 30.22
CA GLY A 663 1.86 1.08 31.15
C GLY A 663 2.54 -0.22 30.71
N ASP A 664 2.06 -1.39 31.21
CA ASP A 664 2.57 -2.74 30.86
C ASP A 664 2.44 -3.11 29.37
N ARG A 665 2.02 -2.17 28.52
CA ARG A 665 1.75 -2.38 27.10
C ARG A 665 2.76 -1.63 26.24
N GLY A 666 3.99 -2.13 26.21
CA GLY A 666 5.01 -1.63 25.29
C GLY A 666 4.58 -1.70 23.81
N THR A 667 5.23 -0.91 22.96
CA THR A 667 5.10 -1.09 21.51
C THR A 667 5.57 -2.50 21.13
N PRO A 668 4.88 -3.19 20.21
CA PRO A 668 5.34 -4.49 19.75
C PRO A 668 6.67 -4.28 19.01
N THR A 669 7.75 -4.71 19.62
CA THR A 669 9.03 -4.88 18.94
C THR A 669 9.08 -6.28 18.36
N GLY A 670 9.64 -6.43 17.16
CA GLY A 670 10.00 -7.74 16.62
C GLY A 670 10.97 -8.45 17.57
N GLU A 671 11.10 -9.76 17.46
CA GLU A 671 12.07 -10.56 18.24
C GLU A 671 13.55 -10.20 17.95
N THR A 672 13.79 -9.36 16.98
CA THR A 672 15.10 -8.83 16.60
C THR A 672 15.37 -7.53 17.35
N GLN A 673 16.59 -7.39 17.87
CA GLN A 673 17.14 -6.12 18.37
C GLN A 673 16.80 -4.99 17.41
N ALA A 674 16.53 -3.79 17.96
CA ALA A 674 16.31 -2.61 17.11
C ALA A 674 17.46 -2.51 16.08
N PRO A 675 17.16 -2.37 14.79
CA PRO A 675 18.20 -2.38 13.77
C PRO A 675 19.17 -1.23 13.98
N VAL A 676 20.46 -1.50 13.76
CA VAL A 676 21.50 -0.48 13.73
C VAL A 676 21.35 0.40 12.47
N PRO A 677 21.87 1.63 12.48
CA PRO A 677 21.72 2.57 11.35
C PRO A 677 22.20 2.04 10.00
N GLU A 678 23.17 1.13 9.97
CA GLU A 678 23.62 0.47 8.74
C GLU A 678 22.52 -0.31 8.02
N PHE A 679 21.52 -0.85 8.75
CA PHE A 679 20.33 -1.47 8.17
C PHE A 679 19.29 -0.47 7.68
N TRP A 680 19.44 0.81 8.02
CA TRP A 680 18.59 1.90 7.55
C TRP A 680 19.21 2.71 6.42
N ALA A 681 20.37 2.30 5.90
CA ALA A 681 21.06 3.00 4.80
C ALA A 681 20.15 3.19 3.58
N ASP A 682 19.31 2.21 3.28
CA ASP A 682 18.33 2.29 2.19
C ASP A 682 17.18 3.29 2.46
N ASP A 683 16.95 3.68 3.73
CA ASP A 683 15.91 4.64 4.10
C ASP A 683 16.34 6.11 3.88
N ASN A 684 17.64 6.36 3.73
CA ASN A 684 18.20 7.68 3.43
C ASN A 684 18.19 8.01 1.93
N TYR A 685 17.49 7.23 1.11
CA TYR A 685 17.37 7.49 -0.31
C TYR A 685 16.62 8.82 -0.54
N ASP A 686 17.36 9.84 -0.90
CA ASP A 686 16.83 11.09 -1.42
C ASP A 686 16.51 10.86 -2.91
N GLY A 687 15.29 10.85 -3.34
CA GLY A 687 14.86 10.53 -4.70
C GLY A 687 15.51 11.33 -5.86
N SER A 688 16.70 11.90 -5.67
CA SER A 688 17.56 12.34 -6.74
C SER A 688 18.21 11.11 -7.39
N GLU A 689 17.98 10.88 -8.68
CA GLU A 689 18.76 9.97 -9.52
C GLU A 689 20.25 10.44 -9.55
N SER A 690 20.94 10.28 -8.43
CA SER A 690 22.40 10.26 -8.45
C SER A 690 22.80 8.86 -8.79
N SER A 691 23.49 8.72 -9.93
CA SER A 691 24.10 7.50 -10.45
C SER A 691 24.69 6.63 -9.33
N PRO A 692 24.59 5.29 -9.41
CA PRO A 692 25.19 4.42 -8.42
C PRO A 692 26.68 4.75 -8.36
N VAL A 693 27.16 5.16 -7.20
CA VAL A 693 28.59 5.19 -6.91
C VAL A 693 29.05 3.75 -7.09
N SER A 694 29.80 3.53 -8.16
CA SER A 694 30.48 2.28 -8.43
C SER A 694 31.29 1.92 -7.19
N THR A 695 30.86 0.93 -6.44
CA THR A 695 31.69 0.24 -5.45
C THR A 695 32.78 -0.47 -6.22
N ALA A 696 33.89 0.22 -6.39
CA ALA A 696 35.15 -0.42 -6.80
C ALA A 696 35.64 -1.25 -5.62
N THR A 697 35.15 -2.49 -5.52
CA THR A 697 35.77 -3.52 -4.70
C THR A 697 37.11 -3.82 -5.30
N GLY A 698 38.14 -3.19 -4.78
CA GLY A 698 39.55 -3.57 -4.99
C GLY A 698 39.82 -4.91 -4.33
N THR A 699 39.69 -5.99 -5.08
CA THR A 699 40.31 -7.26 -4.69
C THR A 699 41.83 -7.12 -4.84
N ALA A 700 42.49 -7.06 -3.70
CA ALA A 700 43.93 -7.19 -3.61
C ALA A 700 44.35 -8.58 -4.10
N GLY A 701 45.27 -8.59 -5.07
CA GLY A 701 45.72 -9.77 -5.77
C GLY A 701 46.60 -10.69 -4.95
N GLU A 702 46.55 -11.93 -5.32
CA GLU A 702 47.61 -12.89 -5.10
C GLU A 702 48.44 -13.07 -6.35
N THR A 703 49.76 -13.05 -6.13
CA THR A 703 50.85 -13.22 -7.03
C THR A 703 50.92 -14.62 -7.64
N GLY A 704 51.22 -14.69 -8.92
CA GLY A 704 51.57 -15.95 -9.60
C GLY A 704 52.13 -15.73 -11.01
N THR A 705 53.40 -15.52 -11.07
CA THR A 705 54.44 -15.72 -12.11
C THR A 705 54.09 -16.43 -13.42
N THR A 706 54.72 -15.88 -14.47
CA THR A 706 55.44 -16.44 -15.65
C THR A 706 54.78 -16.34 -17.02
N GLY A 707 55.52 -15.70 -17.91
CA GLY A 707 55.75 -16.22 -19.25
C GLY A 707 55.51 -15.28 -20.44
N THR A 708 56.53 -14.49 -20.75
CA THR A 708 57.16 -14.26 -22.07
C THR A 708 56.37 -13.92 -23.35
N THR A 709 56.83 -12.80 -23.96
CA THR A 709 57.10 -12.53 -25.43
C THR A 709 55.83 -12.26 -26.28
N ASP A 710 55.80 -11.35 -27.23
CA ASP A 710 56.76 -10.52 -27.94
C ASP A 710 56.00 -9.50 -28.83
N THR A 711 56.60 -8.32 -29.05
CA THR A 711 56.66 -7.51 -30.29
C THR A 711 55.37 -7.25 -31.11
N ALA A 712 55.05 -6.09 -31.54
CA ALA A 712 55.63 -5.00 -32.30
C ALA A 712 54.57 -3.96 -32.71
N VAL A 713 54.77 -2.68 -32.50
CA VAL A 713 55.13 -1.59 -33.42
C VAL A 713 54.24 -1.38 -34.66
N ARG A 714 53.56 -0.21 -34.69
CA ARG A 714 53.62 0.88 -35.69
C ARG A 714 52.33 1.74 -35.63
N THR A 715 52.42 2.99 -35.23
CA THR A 715 52.67 4.26 -35.98
C THR A 715 51.68 4.61 -37.09
N GLY A 716 51.20 5.82 -37.00
CA GLY A 716 50.67 6.65 -38.10
C GLY A 716 49.43 7.40 -37.70
N THR A 717 49.49 8.64 -37.10
CA THR A 717 49.47 9.95 -37.80
C THR A 717 48.40 10.00 -38.91
N THR A 718 47.49 10.92 -38.99
CA THR A 718 47.48 12.36 -39.04
C THR A 718 46.05 12.85 -39.27
N ASP A 719 45.69 14.00 -38.64
CA ASP A 719 45.05 15.20 -39.18
C ASP A 719 43.82 15.06 -40.11
N THR A 720 42.79 15.80 -40.00
CA THR A 720 42.52 17.23 -40.01
C THR A 720 41.03 17.49 -40.16
N GLU A 721 40.61 18.54 -39.48
CA GLU A 721 39.68 19.62 -39.90
C GLU A 721 38.33 19.32 -40.61
N GLY A 722 37.33 20.02 -40.09
CA GLY A 722 36.42 20.78 -40.94
C GLY A 722 34.96 20.71 -40.57
N ASP A 723 34.55 21.60 -39.75
CA ASP A 723 33.66 22.75 -39.95
C ASP A 723 32.19 22.54 -40.42
N LYS A 724 31.30 23.10 -39.60
CA LYS A 724 30.06 23.86 -39.86
C LYS A 724 28.75 23.24 -40.34
N LYS A 725 27.79 23.60 -39.53
CA LYS A 725 26.41 24.11 -39.84
C LYS A 725 25.44 23.12 -40.53
N GLU A 726 24.30 22.88 -39.92
CA GLU A 726 23.10 23.71 -39.64
C GLU A 726 22.29 23.10 -38.49
#